data_982897d58b168136118c2f34b98b23f2
#
_entry.id   982897d58b168136118c2f34b98b23f2
#
_cell.length_a   1.000
_cell.length_b   1.000
_cell.length_c   1.000
_cell.angle_alpha   90.00
_cell.angle_beta   90.00
_cell.angle_gamma   90.00
#
_symmetry.space_group_name_H-M   'P 1'
#
loop_
_entity.id
_entity.type
_entity.pdbx_description
1 polymer ?
#
loop_
_entity_poly.entity_id
_entity_poly.type
_entity_poly.pdbx_seq_one_letter_code
_entity_poly.pdbx_strand_id
1 'polypeptide(L)'
;MSYVTQYGLNVPQSEAATYMDGPCLVLAGAGSGKTRVITQKIAHLIEHCGYDAKHIAALTFTNKAAMEMQERIAKLLKEPKKAKQLTVSTFHSLGVKILRSEAHELGLKDRFSIMDSDDCFSLVQDLAATTDKQLIRRIQGAMSLWKNGLIDPESALRTAANEDDVQAARIYRSYVATLSAYQAVDFDDLIRLPVELFRSNEAVRDKWQRKLRYLLVDEYQDTNTCQYELVKLLVTGIGKKPMFTAVGDDDQAIYAWRGATIENLKQLQIDFPDLKLIKLEQNYRSSTRILQAANAVISNNPKLFEKQLWSEHGLGDPVKVMAMPDDDEEAEQIAIMISAHRFERRAKFSDYAILYRGNHQGRVIEQALRKERIPYTISGGQSFFDRAEIKDIISYLRLIANQDDDPAFIRAVTTPKRGVGQSTLEVLGAFAGQWQISLFEAVFKGGIEAKLPQRQLAPLRSFANFINQLEARATRVGRASSGDNAAQVLDDMMKEINYEYYLYDAFEDRQAQSKWQNVLDFTSWLKEKGNGGKDGSDPEKSLLDLTQMVALMTMLEGRDEEPDAVRMSTLHASKGLEFPHVFLVGVEEGILPHKGDPDAPFETLGARIEEERRLMYVGITRAQRTLHVSWCKKRKRARESVHCDVSRFIKEMKLDEGDAVPTEAEIITPQNRLANLKALLQKPRPGNADLTTEPEKLK
;
A
#
# COMPACT_ATOMS: atom_id res chain seq x y z
N MET A 1 32.20 -13.61 22.09
CA MET A 1 32.19 -12.79 20.84
C MET A 1 31.20 -11.69 21.03
N SER A 2 31.50 -10.44 20.67
CA SER A 2 30.53 -9.35 20.78
C SER A 2 29.40 -9.60 19.78
N TYR A 3 28.20 -9.11 20.07
CA TYR A 3 27.02 -9.21 19.19
C TYR A 3 27.32 -8.62 17.78
N VAL A 4 28.20 -7.60 17.73
CA VAL A 4 28.72 -6.99 16.50
C VAL A 4 29.38 -8.02 15.58
N THR A 5 30.26 -8.88 16.11
CA THR A 5 31.01 -9.88 15.33
C THR A 5 30.14 -11.07 14.92
N GLN A 6 29.12 -11.41 15.70
CA GLN A 6 28.29 -12.57 15.45
C GLN A 6 27.24 -12.34 14.33
N TYR A 7 26.70 -11.11 14.22
CA TYR A 7 25.58 -10.80 13.31
C TYR A 7 25.92 -9.75 12.24
N GLY A 8 27.18 -9.28 12.17
CA GLY A 8 27.64 -8.29 11.20
C GLY A 8 26.93 -6.93 11.31
N LEU A 9 26.47 -6.56 12.51
CA LEU A 9 25.89 -5.26 12.81
C LEU A 9 27.00 -4.25 13.14
N ASN A 10 26.78 -2.96 12.80
CA ASN A 10 27.62 -1.90 13.34
C ASN A 10 27.26 -1.59 14.83
N VAL A 11 28.03 -0.73 15.47
CA VAL A 11 27.85 -0.44 16.90
C VAL A 11 26.46 0.12 17.22
N PRO A 12 25.92 1.17 16.54
CA PRO A 12 24.57 1.65 16.79
C PRO A 12 23.47 0.62 16.49
N GLN A 13 23.61 -0.17 15.42
CA GLN A 13 22.68 -1.24 15.11
C GLN A 13 22.66 -2.33 16.18
N SER A 14 23.85 -2.69 16.72
CA SER A 14 23.97 -3.64 17.80
C SER A 14 23.35 -3.09 19.10
N GLU A 15 23.61 -1.81 19.44
CA GLU A 15 22.98 -1.15 20.58
C GLU A 15 21.45 -1.18 20.45
N ALA A 16 20.91 -0.82 19.29
CA ALA A 16 19.47 -0.81 19.05
C ALA A 16 18.85 -2.23 19.15
N ALA A 17 19.54 -3.24 18.63
CA ALA A 17 19.06 -4.62 18.67
C ALA A 17 19.10 -5.24 20.07
N THR A 18 20.01 -4.80 20.95
CA THR A 18 20.18 -5.40 22.28
C THR A 18 19.64 -4.57 23.44
N TYR A 19 19.26 -3.31 23.21
CA TYR A 19 18.73 -2.43 24.25
C TYR A 19 17.40 -2.95 24.83
N MET A 20 17.35 -3.17 26.14
CA MET A 20 16.22 -3.77 26.86
C MET A 20 15.78 -3.00 28.11
N ASP A 21 16.38 -1.83 28.37
CA ASP A 21 16.14 -1.09 29.61
C ASP A 21 14.91 -0.17 29.56
N GLY A 22 14.08 -0.27 28.52
CA GLY A 22 12.84 0.51 28.40
C GLY A 22 12.44 0.84 26.97
N PRO A 23 11.65 1.91 26.78
CA PRO A 23 11.23 2.36 25.46
C PRO A 23 12.43 2.86 24.64
N CYS A 24 12.42 2.56 23.34
CA CYS A 24 13.50 2.93 22.44
C CYS A 24 12.95 3.53 21.14
N LEU A 25 13.52 4.66 20.72
CA LEU A 25 13.32 5.23 19.37
C LEU A 25 14.62 5.11 18.59
N VAL A 26 14.57 4.39 17.48
CA VAL A 26 15.67 4.24 16.55
C VAL A 26 15.42 5.16 15.35
N LEU A 27 16.16 6.27 15.28
CA LEU A 27 16.15 7.16 14.13
C LEU A 27 17.09 6.60 13.06
N ALA A 28 16.52 6.02 12.05
CA ALA A 28 17.25 5.24 11.06
C ALA A 28 17.05 5.82 9.66
N GLY A 29 18.04 6.50 9.14
CA GLY A 29 17.99 7.11 7.82
C GLY A 29 17.77 6.09 6.69
N ALA A 30 17.56 6.58 5.47
CA ALA A 30 17.39 5.72 4.31
C ALA A 30 18.58 4.75 4.17
N GLY A 31 18.32 3.47 3.90
CA GLY A 31 19.36 2.45 3.67
C GLY A 31 20.26 2.12 4.87
N SER A 32 19.92 2.55 6.10
CA SER A 32 20.71 2.30 7.32
C SER A 32 20.43 0.95 7.98
N GLY A 33 19.53 0.14 7.41
CA GLY A 33 19.23 -1.21 7.91
C GLY A 33 18.13 -1.26 8.97
N LYS A 34 17.11 -0.39 8.91
CA LYS A 34 15.92 -0.39 9.78
C LYS A 34 15.36 -1.78 10.04
N THR A 35 14.94 -2.46 8.97
CA THR A 35 14.34 -3.81 9.05
C THR A 35 15.30 -4.84 9.62
N ARG A 36 16.62 -4.70 9.36
CA ARG A 36 17.65 -5.57 9.92
C ARG A 36 17.71 -5.45 11.44
N VAL A 37 17.68 -4.23 11.96
CA VAL A 37 17.67 -3.98 13.42
C VAL A 37 16.42 -4.57 14.06
N ILE A 38 15.23 -4.37 13.47
CA ILE A 38 13.96 -4.94 13.98
C ILE A 38 14.04 -6.46 14.03
N THR A 39 14.44 -7.12 12.94
CA THR A 39 14.49 -8.59 12.87
C THR A 39 15.54 -9.18 13.82
N GLN A 40 16.69 -8.54 13.97
CA GLN A 40 17.72 -8.95 14.92
C GLN A 40 17.27 -8.74 16.38
N LYS A 41 16.57 -7.64 16.66
CA LYS A 41 15.98 -7.41 17.99
C LYS A 41 14.97 -8.46 18.36
N ILE A 42 14.09 -8.87 17.44
CA ILE A 42 13.13 -9.95 17.67
C ILE A 42 13.85 -11.27 17.97
N ALA A 43 14.89 -11.59 17.19
CA ALA A 43 15.70 -12.78 17.47
C ALA A 43 16.37 -12.70 18.85
N HIS A 44 16.91 -11.53 19.22
CA HIS A 44 17.50 -11.30 20.54
C HIS A 44 16.50 -11.47 21.68
N LEU A 45 15.28 -10.92 21.53
CA LEU A 45 14.20 -11.08 22.51
C LEU A 45 13.86 -12.54 22.79
N ILE A 46 13.78 -13.36 21.72
CA ILE A 46 13.40 -14.78 21.83
C ILE A 46 14.54 -15.63 22.33
N GLU A 47 15.75 -15.47 21.79
CA GLU A 47 16.87 -16.39 22.04
C GLU A 47 17.69 -16.02 23.27
N HIS A 48 17.73 -14.74 23.66
CA HIS A 48 18.60 -14.26 24.74
C HIS A 48 17.85 -13.65 25.92
N CYS A 49 16.68 -13.05 25.67
CA CYS A 49 15.89 -12.40 26.75
C CYS A 49 14.74 -13.28 27.26
N GLY A 50 14.52 -14.46 26.68
CA GLY A 50 13.51 -15.42 27.15
C GLY A 50 12.05 -15.01 26.86
N TYR A 51 11.82 -14.09 25.92
CA TYR A 51 10.45 -13.76 25.49
C TYR A 51 9.86 -14.92 24.69
N ASP A 52 8.64 -15.31 25.03
CA ASP A 52 7.87 -16.21 24.19
C ASP A 52 7.39 -15.43 22.93
N ALA A 53 7.60 -16.01 21.75
CA ALA A 53 7.28 -15.37 20.46
C ALA A 53 5.83 -14.88 20.38
N LYS A 54 4.87 -15.56 20.99
CA LYS A 54 3.44 -15.15 21.02
C LYS A 54 3.19 -13.81 21.73
N HIS A 55 4.13 -13.33 22.54
CA HIS A 55 4.07 -12.08 23.29
C HIS A 55 4.78 -10.91 22.62
N ILE A 56 5.31 -11.12 21.42
CA ILE A 56 5.98 -10.09 20.63
C ILE A 56 5.11 -9.73 19.44
N ALA A 57 4.91 -8.43 19.22
CA ALA A 57 4.26 -7.90 18.02
C ALA A 57 5.21 -6.96 17.28
N ALA A 58 5.25 -7.11 15.95
CA ALA A 58 5.95 -6.21 15.03
C ALA A 58 4.95 -5.64 14.03
N LEU A 59 4.79 -4.32 14.04
CA LEU A 59 3.84 -3.60 13.21
C LEU A 59 4.56 -2.86 12.08
N THR A 60 3.99 -2.94 10.88
CA THR A 60 4.46 -2.24 9.69
C THR A 60 3.28 -1.69 8.89
N PHE A 61 3.54 -0.96 7.79
CA PHE A 61 2.47 -0.29 7.04
C PHE A 61 1.91 -1.12 5.89
N THR A 62 2.64 -2.11 5.36
CA THR A 62 2.18 -2.92 4.23
C THR A 62 2.24 -4.42 4.53
N ASN A 63 1.31 -5.18 3.96
CA ASN A 63 1.30 -6.63 4.09
C ASN A 63 2.55 -7.27 3.49
N LYS A 64 3.10 -6.71 2.39
CA LYS A 64 4.35 -7.16 1.79
C LYS A 64 5.51 -7.03 2.79
N ALA A 65 5.66 -5.87 3.42
CA ALA A 65 6.71 -5.64 4.43
C ALA A 65 6.56 -6.58 5.64
N ALA A 66 5.32 -6.85 6.08
CA ALA A 66 5.06 -7.82 7.16
C ALA A 66 5.49 -9.25 6.78
N MET A 67 5.17 -9.70 5.56
CA MET A 67 5.58 -11.02 5.07
C MET A 67 7.10 -11.13 4.95
N GLU A 68 7.76 -10.15 4.31
CA GLU A 68 9.22 -10.12 4.19
C GLU A 68 9.91 -10.11 5.57
N MET A 69 9.39 -9.34 6.51
CA MET A 69 9.88 -9.30 7.88
C MET A 69 9.76 -10.68 8.55
N GLN A 70 8.61 -11.34 8.41
CA GLN A 70 8.36 -12.66 8.99
C GLN A 70 9.29 -13.73 8.40
N GLU A 71 9.53 -13.71 7.08
CA GLU A 71 10.48 -14.62 6.41
C GLU A 71 11.90 -14.40 6.89
N ARG A 72 12.33 -13.13 7.03
CA ARG A 72 13.67 -12.79 7.54
C ARG A 72 13.85 -13.27 8.99
N ILE A 73 12.83 -13.08 9.84
CA ILE A 73 12.86 -13.57 11.22
C ILE A 73 12.95 -15.10 11.25
N ALA A 74 12.18 -15.80 10.42
CA ALA A 74 12.20 -17.26 10.36
C ALA A 74 13.59 -17.82 9.97
N LYS A 75 14.33 -17.10 9.12
CA LYS A 75 15.72 -17.46 8.74
C LYS A 75 16.73 -17.18 9.86
N LEU A 76 16.45 -16.25 10.76
CA LEU A 76 17.36 -15.86 11.85
C LEU A 76 17.19 -16.74 13.09
N LEU A 77 15.99 -17.24 13.37
CA LEU A 77 15.70 -18.04 14.55
C LEU A 77 16.23 -19.46 14.42
N LYS A 78 16.81 -19.99 15.51
CA LYS A 78 17.20 -21.40 15.63
C LYS A 78 16.03 -22.35 15.43
N GLU A 79 14.84 -21.93 15.86
CA GLU A 79 13.57 -22.65 15.70
C GLU A 79 12.62 -21.86 14.78
N PRO A 80 12.67 -22.07 13.44
CA PRO A 80 11.85 -21.30 12.48
C PRO A 80 10.32 -21.36 12.75
N LYS A 81 9.85 -22.43 13.40
CA LYS A 81 8.44 -22.58 13.79
C LYS A 81 7.97 -21.49 14.76
N LYS A 82 8.86 -20.95 15.59
CA LYS A 82 8.54 -19.85 16.52
C LYS A 82 8.17 -18.57 15.77
N ALA A 83 8.67 -18.34 14.57
CA ALA A 83 8.30 -17.18 13.75
C ALA A 83 6.80 -17.11 13.45
N LYS A 84 6.11 -18.26 13.32
CA LYS A 84 4.66 -18.32 13.09
C LYS A 84 3.82 -17.90 14.29
N GLN A 85 4.40 -17.90 15.49
CA GLN A 85 3.72 -17.50 16.74
C GLN A 85 3.78 -15.99 16.96
N LEU A 86 4.71 -15.28 16.30
CA LEU A 86 4.83 -13.83 16.35
C LEU A 86 3.59 -13.18 15.74
N THR A 87 3.21 -12.03 16.27
CA THR A 87 2.26 -11.14 15.59
C THR A 87 3.05 -10.17 14.70
N VAL A 88 3.35 -10.56 13.45
CA VAL A 88 3.92 -9.66 12.43
C VAL A 88 2.79 -9.26 11.49
N SER A 89 2.39 -8.00 11.49
CA SER A 89 1.21 -7.55 10.76
C SER A 89 1.21 -6.04 10.51
N THR A 90 0.24 -5.57 9.72
CA THR A 90 -0.05 -4.14 9.65
C THR A 90 -0.89 -3.69 10.85
N PHE A 91 -0.95 -2.37 11.10
CA PHE A 91 -1.87 -1.79 12.10
C PHE A 91 -3.31 -2.23 11.86
N HIS A 92 -3.79 -2.17 10.62
CA HIS A 92 -5.15 -2.59 10.27
C HIS A 92 -5.40 -4.08 10.53
N SER A 93 -4.45 -4.95 10.19
CA SER A 93 -4.57 -6.39 10.46
C SER A 93 -4.59 -6.70 11.96
N LEU A 94 -3.82 -5.97 12.77
CA LEU A 94 -3.91 -6.04 14.23
C LEU A 94 -5.27 -5.56 14.72
N GLY A 95 -5.77 -4.44 14.18
CA GLY A 95 -7.09 -3.90 14.49
C GLY A 95 -8.21 -4.91 14.22
N VAL A 96 -8.21 -5.54 13.04
CA VAL A 96 -9.16 -6.63 12.72
C VAL A 96 -9.09 -7.76 13.75
N LYS A 97 -7.87 -8.16 14.16
CA LYS A 97 -7.68 -9.22 15.16
C LYS A 97 -8.23 -8.83 16.53
N ILE A 98 -8.06 -7.56 16.93
CA ILE A 98 -8.64 -7.04 18.17
C ILE A 98 -10.15 -7.00 18.06
N LEU A 99 -10.71 -6.39 17.03
CA LEU A 99 -12.14 -6.23 16.84
C LEU A 99 -12.88 -7.56 16.78
N ARG A 100 -12.35 -8.56 16.08
CA ARG A 100 -12.94 -9.91 16.03
C ARG A 100 -12.88 -10.65 17.37
N SER A 101 -11.81 -10.41 18.15
CA SER A 101 -11.68 -11.02 19.49
C SER A 101 -12.63 -10.38 20.51
N GLU A 102 -12.96 -9.11 20.35
CA GLU A 102 -13.70 -8.31 21.31
C GLU A 102 -15.00 -7.72 20.71
N ALA A 103 -15.53 -8.32 19.65
CA ALA A 103 -16.69 -7.80 18.90
C ALA A 103 -17.89 -7.50 19.80
N HIS A 104 -18.20 -8.39 20.75
CA HIS A 104 -19.31 -8.23 21.68
C HIS A 104 -19.20 -6.98 22.58
N GLU A 105 -17.98 -6.61 22.98
CA GLU A 105 -17.74 -5.41 23.79
C GLU A 105 -18.06 -4.11 23.04
N LEU A 106 -18.06 -4.17 21.70
CA LEU A 106 -18.37 -3.07 20.80
C LEU A 106 -19.79 -3.14 20.22
N GLY A 107 -20.58 -4.15 20.59
CA GLY A 107 -21.91 -4.38 20.01
C GLY A 107 -21.85 -4.82 18.54
N LEU A 108 -20.71 -5.32 18.08
CA LEU A 108 -20.52 -5.90 16.76
C LEU A 108 -20.76 -7.41 16.76
N LYS A 109 -21.18 -7.95 15.62
CA LYS A 109 -21.18 -9.39 15.38
C LYS A 109 -19.75 -9.93 15.27
N ASP A 110 -19.52 -11.21 15.60
CA ASP A 110 -18.22 -11.85 15.42
C ASP A 110 -17.69 -11.77 13.99
N ARG A 111 -18.60 -11.77 13.02
CA ARG A 111 -18.32 -11.67 11.58
C ARG A 111 -18.81 -10.34 11.01
N PHE A 112 -18.46 -9.23 11.68
CA PHE A 112 -18.76 -7.91 11.13
C PHE A 112 -18.09 -7.69 9.77
N SER A 113 -18.66 -6.82 8.99
CA SER A 113 -18.27 -6.49 7.64
C SER A 113 -17.19 -5.39 7.60
N ILE A 114 -16.26 -5.48 6.65
CA ILE A 114 -15.29 -4.43 6.38
C ILE A 114 -15.58 -3.85 5.00
N MET A 115 -16.02 -2.59 4.96
CA MET A 115 -16.31 -1.87 3.72
C MET A 115 -15.02 -1.34 3.10
N ASP A 116 -14.88 -1.53 1.79
CA ASP A 116 -13.77 -0.94 1.06
C ASP A 116 -14.03 0.52 0.66
N SER A 117 -13.07 1.17 0.00
CA SER A 117 -13.18 2.57 -0.39
C SER A 117 -14.29 2.85 -1.40
N ASP A 118 -14.61 1.87 -2.26
CA ASP A 118 -15.67 2.02 -3.27
C ASP A 118 -17.05 1.86 -2.62
N ASP A 119 -17.18 0.93 -1.67
CA ASP A 119 -18.38 0.76 -0.84
C ASP A 119 -18.65 2.01 0.00
N CYS A 120 -17.61 2.55 0.63
CA CYS A 120 -17.69 3.81 1.39
C CYS A 120 -18.04 5.00 0.49
N PHE A 121 -17.48 5.05 -0.73
CA PHE A 121 -17.79 6.09 -1.71
C PHE A 121 -19.27 6.06 -2.09
N SER A 122 -19.80 4.87 -2.39
CA SER A 122 -21.21 4.68 -2.73
C SER A 122 -22.14 5.09 -1.59
N LEU A 123 -21.80 4.70 -0.35
CA LEU A 123 -22.56 5.07 0.84
C LEU A 123 -22.57 6.59 1.06
N VAL A 124 -21.41 7.27 0.92
CA VAL A 124 -21.35 8.74 1.05
C VAL A 124 -22.12 9.43 -0.08
N GLN A 125 -22.05 8.91 -1.31
CA GLN A 125 -22.82 9.40 -2.45
C GLN A 125 -24.34 9.41 -2.14
N ASP A 126 -24.80 8.31 -1.59
CA ASP A 126 -26.23 8.15 -1.24
C ASP A 126 -26.63 9.09 -0.09
N LEU A 127 -25.84 9.15 0.98
CA LEU A 127 -26.09 10.01 2.14
C LEU A 127 -26.03 11.51 1.80
N ALA A 128 -25.15 11.89 0.89
CA ALA A 128 -25.04 13.27 0.41
C ALA A 128 -26.05 13.60 -0.67
N ALA A 129 -26.78 12.61 -1.20
CA ALA A 129 -27.75 12.74 -2.30
C ALA A 129 -27.17 13.51 -3.52
N THR A 130 -25.90 13.24 -3.87
CA THR A 130 -25.18 13.93 -4.94
C THR A 130 -24.44 12.97 -5.85
N THR A 131 -24.27 13.35 -7.11
CA THR A 131 -23.41 12.62 -8.07
C THR A 131 -22.05 13.32 -8.30
N ASP A 132 -21.82 14.44 -7.63
CA ASP A 132 -20.56 15.17 -7.70
C ASP A 132 -19.45 14.40 -6.99
N LYS A 133 -18.62 13.74 -7.78
CA LYS A 133 -17.50 12.91 -7.29
C LYS A 133 -16.45 13.71 -6.51
N GLN A 134 -16.30 14.99 -6.82
CA GLN A 134 -15.32 15.84 -6.14
C GLN A 134 -15.81 16.18 -4.72
N LEU A 135 -17.07 16.55 -4.60
CA LEU A 135 -17.71 16.78 -3.31
C LEU A 135 -17.71 15.51 -2.43
N ILE A 136 -18.05 14.35 -3.01
CA ILE A 136 -18.04 13.06 -2.29
C ILE A 136 -16.65 12.77 -1.73
N ARG A 137 -15.60 12.90 -2.55
CA ARG A 137 -14.21 12.66 -2.12
C ARG A 137 -13.75 13.64 -1.03
N ARG A 138 -14.19 14.90 -1.12
CA ARG A 138 -13.90 15.90 -0.08
C ARG A 138 -14.53 15.52 1.26
N ILE A 139 -15.80 15.10 1.24
CA ILE A 139 -16.50 14.62 2.44
C ILE A 139 -15.80 13.38 3.02
N GLN A 140 -15.46 12.38 2.19
CA GLN A 140 -14.71 11.20 2.64
C GLN A 140 -13.36 11.57 3.26
N GLY A 141 -12.64 12.49 2.63
CA GLY A 141 -11.35 12.98 3.14
C GLY A 141 -11.49 13.63 4.51
N ALA A 142 -12.51 14.49 4.71
CA ALA A 142 -12.78 15.13 5.99
C ALA A 142 -13.14 14.09 7.07
N MET A 143 -14.02 13.13 6.76
CA MET A 143 -14.40 12.07 7.70
C MET A 143 -13.20 11.19 8.10
N SER A 144 -12.35 10.84 7.14
CA SER A 144 -11.14 10.06 7.41
C SER A 144 -10.16 10.81 8.32
N LEU A 145 -9.94 12.11 8.07
CA LEU A 145 -9.13 12.95 8.95
C LEU A 145 -9.69 13.03 10.37
N TRP A 146 -11.00 13.19 10.53
CA TRP A 146 -11.65 13.20 11.85
C TRP A 146 -11.50 11.86 12.57
N LYS A 147 -11.77 10.74 11.90
CA LYS A 147 -11.58 9.40 12.47
C LYS A 147 -10.13 9.16 12.89
N ASN A 148 -9.18 9.49 12.03
CA ASN A 148 -7.75 9.35 12.32
C ASN A 148 -7.24 10.32 13.40
N GLY A 149 -7.92 11.46 13.59
CA GLY A 149 -7.71 12.40 14.67
C GLY A 149 -8.49 12.07 15.96
N LEU A 150 -9.24 10.96 16.01
CA LEU A 150 -10.13 10.58 17.12
C LEU A 150 -11.20 11.65 17.44
N ILE A 151 -11.69 12.31 16.40
CA ILE A 151 -12.76 13.30 16.48
C ILE A 151 -14.08 12.62 16.14
N ASP A 152 -15.00 12.57 17.09
CA ASP A 152 -16.34 12.03 16.90
C ASP A 152 -17.23 12.98 16.09
N PRO A 153 -18.39 12.51 15.51
CA PRO A 153 -19.25 13.33 14.67
C PRO A 153 -19.79 14.60 15.37
N GLU A 154 -20.06 14.55 16.67
CA GLU A 154 -20.56 15.71 17.43
C GLU A 154 -19.45 16.75 17.62
N SER A 155 -18.24 16.29 17.89
CA SER A 155 -17.06 17.15 17.99
C SER A 155 -16.72 17.76 16.64
N ALA A 156 -16.76 16.98 15.54
CA ALA A 156 -16.59 17.50 14.18
C ALA A 156 -17.59 18.62 13.86
N LEU A 157 -18.85 18.43 14.21
CA LEU A 157 -19.88 19.45 13.99
C LEU A 157 -19.65 20.73 14.82
N ARG A 158 -19.15 20.58 16.08
CA ARG A 158 -18.85 21.73 16.94
C ARG A 158 -17.64 22.55 16.46
N THR A 159 -16.67 21.90 15.84
CA THR A 159 -15.41 22.50 15.39
C THR A 159 -15.41 22.87 13.91
N ALA A 160 -16.52 22.65 13.20
CA ALA A 160 -16.67 22.97 11.79
C ALA A 160 -16.41 24.47 11.53
N ALA A 161 -15.49 24.78 10.61
CA ALA A 161 -15.03 26.12 10.33
C ALA A 161 -15.84 26.83 9.24
N ASN A 162 -16.52 26.07 8.38
CA ASN A 162 -17.28 26.57 7.23
C ASN A 162 -18.49 25.68 6.94
N GLU A 163 -19.34 26.08 5.98
CA GLU A 163 -20.56 25.35 5.61
C GLU A 163 -20.26 23.95 5.07
N ASP A 164 -19.18 23.77 4.35
CA ASP A 164 -18.77 22.48 3.81
C ASP A 164 -18.40 21.50 4.93
N ASP A 165 -17.68 21.96 5.96
CA ASP A 165 -17.35 21.16 7.14
C ASP A 165 -18.62 20.78 7.92
N VAL A 166 -19.58 21.71 8.04
CA VAL A 166 -20.88 21.43 8.68
C VAL A 166 -21.62 20.34 7.91
N GLN A 167 -21.66 20.43 6.57
CA GLN A 167 -22.29 19.41 5.74
C GLN A 167 -21.59 18.06 5.91
N ALA A 168 -20.27 18.03 5.82
CA ALA A 168 -19.48 16.81 5.98
C ALA A 168 -19.68 16.18 7.38
N ALA A 169 -19.75 16.99 8.45
CA ALA A 169 -19.97 16.50 9.80
C ALA A 169 -21.38 15.91 10.00
N ARG A 170 -22.41 16.49 9.35
CA ARG A 170 -23.77 15.91 9.35
C ARG A 170 -23.79 14.57 8.64
N ILE A 171 -23.14 14.46 7.49
CA ILE A 171 -23.02 13.22 6.74
C ILE A 171 -22.21 12.20 7.56
N TYR A 172 -21.15 12.62 8.23
CA TYR A 172 -20.34 11.75 9.10
C TYR A 172 -21.19 11.09 10.20
N ARG A 173 -22.10 11.85 10.85
CA ARG A 173 -23.03 11.29 11.83
C ARG A 173 -23.93 10.21 11.21
N SER A 174 -24.53 10.49 10.07
CA SER A 174 -25.40 9.54 9.36
C SER A 174 -24.60 8.31 8.90
N TYR A 175 -23.38 8.53 8.42
CA TYR A 175 -22.47 7.47 7.97
C TYR A 175 -22.12 6.48 9.10
N VAL A 176 -21.75 6.99 10.28
CA VAL A 176 -21.45 6.13 11.45
C VAL A 176 -22.69 5.34 11.89
N ALA A 177 -23.87 5.98 11.88
CA ALA A 177 -25.12 5.30 12.21
C ALA A 177 -25.47 4.20 11.19
N THR A 178 -25.24 4.43 9.91
CA THR A 178 -25.47 3.44 8.84
C THR A 178 -24.49 2.28 8.94
N LEU A 179 -23.20 2.54 9.18
CA LEU A 179 -22.22 1.46 9.42
C LEU A 179 -22.62 0.58 10.60
N SER A 180 -23.06 1.19 11.71
CA SER A 180 -23.53 0.46 12.88
C SER A 180 -24.76 -0.40 12.56
N ALA A 181 -25.72 0.13 11.79
CA ALA A 181 -26.90 -0.62 11.34
C ALA A 181 -26.54 -1.81 10.43
N TYR A 182 -25.55 -1.64 9.57
CA TYR A 182 -25.05 -2.72 8.69
C TYR A 182 -24.12 -3.68 9.39
N GLN A 183 -23.82 -3.47 10.68
CA GLN A 183 -22.79 -4.24 11.40
C GLN A 183 -21.46 -4.25 10.64
N ALA A 184 -21.12 -3.10 10.09
CA ALA A 184 -19.96 -2.87 9.25
C ALA A 184 -19.02 -1.84 9.87
N VAL A 185 -17.75 -1.94 9.50
CA VAL A 185 -16.68 -0.99 9.81
C VAL A 185 -15.96 -0.61 8.53
N ASP A 186 -15.41 0.59 8.43
CA ASP A 186 -14.49 0.95 7.37
C ASP A 186 -13.02 0.78 7.81
N PHE A 187 -12.09 1.13 6.92
CA PHE A 187 -10.67 0.98 7.20
C PHE A 187 -10.18 1.83 8.38
N ASP A 188 -10.69 3.05 8.55
CA ASP A 188 -10.29 3.92 9.67
C ASP A 188 -10.82 3.38 11.00
N ASP A 189 -12.01 2.79 11.00
CA ASP A 189 -12.60 2.14 12.18
C ASP A 189 -11.80 0.94 12.67
N LEU A 190 -11.06 0.26 11.80
CA LEU A 190 -10.19 -0.86 12.19
C LEU A 190 -9.13 -0.46 13.23
N ILE A 191 -8.82 0.84 13.32
CA ILE A 191 -7.87 1.36 14.31
C ILE A 191 -8.59 2.19 15.37
N ARG A 192 -9.56 3.01 14.96
CA ARG A 192 -10.31 3.88 15.85
C ARG A 192 -11.08 3.11 16.93
N LEU A 193 -11.84 2.09 16.54
CA LEU A 193 -12.64 1.31 17.49
C LEU A 193 -11.81 0.56 18.53
N PRO A 194 -10.67 -0.10 18.21
CA PRO A 194 -9.74 -0.62 19.21
C PRO A 194 -9.25 0.44 20.21
N VAL A 195 -8.95 1.67 19.74
CA VAL A 195 -8.54 2.77 20.64
C VAL A 195 -9.67 3.14 21.59
N GLU A 196 -10.88 3.34 21.08
CA GLU A 196 -12.07 3.65 21.89
C GLU A 196 -12.36 2.54 22.91
N LEU A 197 -12.27 1.28 22.49
CA LEU A 197 -12.45 0.13 23.36
C LEU A 197 -11.42 0.11 24.50
N PHE A 198 -10.14 0.32 24.18
CA PHE A 198 -9.08 0.32 25.20
C PHE A 198 -9.14 1.53 26.15
N ARG A 199 -9.72 2.64 25.72
CA ARG A 199 -9.97 3.80 26.59
C ARG A 199 -11.13 3.55 27.53
N SER A 200 -12.19 2.91 27.06
CA SER A 200 -13.43 2.69 27.81
C SER A 200 -13.41 1.41 28.67
N ASN A 201 -12.66 0.37 28.26
CA ASN A 201 -12.64 -0.94 28.94
C ASN A 201 -11.22 -1.34 29.35
N GLU A 202 -10.90 -1.08 30.63
CA GLU A 202 -9.58 -1.37 31.20
C GLU A 202 -9.28 -2.88 31.23
N ALA A 203 -10.27 -3.72 31.47
CA ALA A 203 -10.06 -5.17 31.53
C ALA A 203 -9.64 -5.75 30.17
N VAL A 204 -10.26 -5.26 29.07
CA VAL A 204 -9.88 -5.63 27.71
C VAL A 204 -8.49 -5.10 27.38
N ARG A 205 -8.18 -3.84 27.71
CA ARG A 205 -6.85 -3.25 27.53
C ARG A 205 -5.78 -4.08 28.23
N ASP A 206 -5.98 -4.42 29.52
CA ASP A 206 -5.06 -5.25 30.31
C ASP A 206 -4.85 -6.65 29.71
N LYS A 207 -5.91 -7.27 29.18
CA LYS A 207 -5.84 -8.55 28.46
C LYS A 207 -4.87 -8.46 27.30
N TRP A 208 -4.97 -7.40 26.48
CA TRP A 208 -4.11 -7.21 25.32
C TRP A 208 -2.68 -6.82 25.67
N GLN A 209 -2.46 -6.02 26.73
CA GLN A 209 -1.13 -5.70 27.25
C GLN A 209 -0.40 -6.94 27.79
N ARG A 210 -1.12 -7.90 28.39
CA ARG A 210 -0.54 -9.19 28.82
C ARG A 210 -0.22 -10.09 27.64
N LYS A 211 -0.99 -9.99 26.56
CA LYS A 211 -0.80 -10.75 25.33
C LYS A 211 0.38 -10.21 24.52
N LEU A 212 0.51 -8.89 24.39
CA LEU A 212 1.55 -8.21 23.61
C LEU A 212 2.50 -7.48 24.57
N ARG A 213 3.55 -8.20 25.04
CA ARG A 213 4.46 -7.69 26.06
C ARG A 213 5.61 -6.86 25.51
N TYR A 214 5.94 -7.04 24.23
CA TYR A 214 6.92 -6.26 23.52
C TYR A 214 6.39 -5.85 22.16
N LEU A 215 6.41 -4.55 21.87
CA LEU A 215 5.92 -4.01 20.62
C LEU A 215 7.08 -3.41 19.82
N LEU A 216 7.16 -3.77 18.54
CA LEU A 216 8.05 -3.12 17.59
C LEU A 216 7.19 -2.44 16.52
N VAL A 217 7.55 -1.22 16.15
CA VAL A 217 6.83 -0.46 15.13
C VAL A 217 7.82 0.06 14.11
N ASP A 218 7.68 -0.37 12.85
CA ASP A 218 8.47 0.12 11.72
C ASP A 218 7.81 1.34 11.07
N GLU A 219 8.59 2.16 10.40
CA GLU A 219 8.16 3.39 9.70
C GLU A 219 7.31 4.32 10.61
N TYR A 220 7.71 4.50 11.86
CA TYR A 220 6.92 5.19 12.88
C TYR A 220 6.51 6.62 12.51
N GLN A 221 7.28 7.31 11.66
CA GLN A 221 6.99 8.65 11.15
C GLN A 221 5.72 8.72 10.29
N ASP A 222 5.22 7.58 9.81
CA ASP A 222 4.00 7.52 9.01
C ASP A 222 2.74 7.25 9.85
N THR A 223 2.86 7.19 11.17
CA THR A 223 1.73 6.98 12.06
C THR A 223 0.84 8.22 12.15
N ASN A 224 -0.48 8.00 12.16
CA ASN A 224 -1.47 9.01 12.50
C ASN A 224 -1.74 9.02 14.02
N THR A 225 -2.52 9.99 14.49
CA THR A 225 -2.86 10.15 15.91
C THR A 225 -3.53 8.90 16.49
N CYS A 226 -4.42 8.27 15.72
CA CYS A 226 -5.13 7.07 16.16
C CYS A 226 -4.19 5.87 16.34
N GLN A 227 -3.25 5.67 15.41
CA GLN A 227 -2.22 4.63 15.49
C GLN A 227 -1.24 4.89 16.65
N TYR A 228 -0.84 6.15 16.83
CA TYR A 228 -0.04 6.56 17.97
C TYR A 228 -0.71 6.19 19.30
N GLU A 229 -1.99 6.54 19.44
CA GLU A 229 -2.75 6.27 20.66
C GLU A 229 -2.93 4.77 20.90
N LEU A 230 -3.15 3.98 19.84
CA LEU A 230 -3.21 2.52 19.95
C LEU A 230 -1.91 1.94 20.51
N VAL A 231 -0.75 2.38 19.98
CA VAL A 231 0.57 1.97 20.50
C VAL A 231 0.69 2.36 21.97
N LYS A 232 0.39 3.61 22.32
CA LYS A 232 0.46 4.14 23.69
C LYS A 232 -0.37 3.30 24.66
N LEU A 233 -1.64 3.01 24.32
CA LEU A 233 -2.54 2.21 25.15
C LEU A 233 -2.06 0.75 25.31
N LEU A 234 -1.40 0.18 24.30
CA LEU A 234 -0.86 -1.17 24.37
C LEU A 234 0.39 -1.27 25.26
N VAL A 235 1.21 -0.24 25.32
CA VAL A 235 2.50 -0.30 26.04
C VAL A 235 2.48 0.33 27.44
N THR A 236 1.47 1.16 27.76
CA THR A 236 1.35 1.83 29.07
C THR A 236 0.41 1.03 29.98
N GLY A 237 0.96 0.41 31.02
CA GLY A 237 0.19 -0.29 32.06
C GLY A 237 0.57 0.17 33.46
N ILE A 238 -0.35 0.11 34.42
CA ILE A 238 -0.12 0.51 35.81
C ILE A 238 1.02 -0.33 36.41
N GLY A 239 2.08 0.34 36.87
CA GLY A 239 3.23 -0.31 37.51
C GLY A 239 4.12 -1.14 36.61
N LYS A 240 3.97 -1.05 35.29
CA LYS A 240 4.84 -1.72 34.30
C LYS A 240 5.65 -0.72 33.50
N LYS A 241 6.92 -1.01 33.32
CA LYS A 241 7.77 -0.24 32.43
C LYS A 241 7.33 -0.48 30.97
N PRO A 242 7.10 0.60 30.16
CA PRO A 242 6.78 0.43 28.75
C PRO A 242 7.91 -0.28 28.00
N MET A 243 7.59 -1.33 27.27
CA MET A 243 8.58 -2.13 26.53
C MET A 243 8.23 -2.11 25.04
N PHE A 244 8.84 -1.18 24.30
CA PHE A 244 8.67 -1.09 22.84
C PHE A 244 9.90 -0.53 22.15
N THR A 245 9.98 -0.74 20.85
CA THR A 245 10.93 -0.11 19.96
C THR A 245 10.23 0.48 18.76
N ALA A 246 10.25 1.80 18.63
CA ALA A 246 9.82 2.52 17.45
C ALA A 246 11.04 2.72 16.53
N VAL A 247 10.89 2.46 15.24
CA VAL A 247 11.92 2.68 14.23
C VAL A 247 11.35 3.58 13.15
N GLY A 248 12.05 4.67 12.82
CA GLY A 248 11.53 5.61 11.84
C GLY A 248 12.59 6.55 11.28
N ASP A 249 12.18 7.33 10.28
CA ASP A 249 12.97 8.36 9.61
C ASP A 249 12.10 9.57 9.33
N ASP A 250 12.28 10.65 10.11
CA ASP A 250 11.53 11.89 9.94
C ASP A 250 11.70 12.52 8.54
N ASP A 251 12.84 12.29 7.87
CA ASP A 251 13.08 12.73 6.50
C ASP A 251 12.32 11.89 5.44
N GLN A 252 11.70 10.78 5.82
CA GLN A 252 10.87 9.93 4.97
C GLN A 252 9.36 10.01 5.30
N ALA A 253 8.91 11.01 6.07
CA ALA A 253 7.50 11.25 6.36
C ALA A 253 6.81 11.87 5.13
N ILE A 254 6.07 11.06 4.35
CA ILE A 254 5.44 11.44 3.08
C ILE A 254 3.95 11.06 2.99
N TYR A 255 3.29 10.83 4.11
CA TYR A 255 1.88 10.44 4.18
C TYR A 255 1.02 11.39 5.01
N ALA A 256 1.40 12.69 5.10
CA ALA A 256 0.58 13.69 5.81
C ALA A 256 -0.82 13.80 5.23
N TRP A 257 -0.97 13.67 3.90
CA TRP A 257 -2.26 13.63 3.21
C TRP A 257 -3.18 12.44 3.61
N ARG A 258 -2.62 11.42 4.30
CA ARG A 258 -3.36 10.31 4.94
C ARG A 258 -3.54 10.51 6.44
N GLY A 259 -3.27 11.69 6.97
CA GLY A 259 -3.36 11.98 8.38
C GLY A 259 -2.14 11.57 9.21
N ALA A 260 -1.03 11.10 8.58
CA ALA A 260 0.22 10.89 9.28
C ALA A 260 0.76 12.21 9.82
N THR A 261 1.31 12.18 11.02
CA THR A 261 1.91 13.37 11.64
C THR A 261 3.28 13.08 12.22
N ILE A 262 4.24 13.88 11.79
CA ILE A 262 5.62 13.82 12.29
C ILE A 262 5.71 14.20 13.78
N GLU A 263 4.72 14.94 14.28
CA GLU A 263 4.63 15.32 15.69
C GLU A 263 4.54 14.11 16.62
N ASN A 264 4.06 12.96 16.13
CA ASN A 264 4.05 11.72 16.90
C ASN A 264 5.45 11.28 17.34
N LEU A 265 6.51 11.62 16.58
CA LEU A 265 7.89 11.35 16.97
C LEU A 265 8.34 12.25 18.13
N LYS A 266 7.89 13.52 18.16
CA LYS A 266 8.16 14.43 19.30
C LYS A 266 7.36 14.00 20.53
N GLN A 267 6.10 13.62 20.31
CA GLN A 267 5.20 13.24 21.38
C GLN A 267 5.71 12.00 22.14
N LEU A 268 6.43 11.09 21.46
CA LEU A 268 7.08 9.96 22.14
C LEU A 268 8.05 10.40 23.24
N GLN A 269 8.84 11.47 23.03
CA GLN A 269 9.79 11.96 24.05
C GLN A 269 9.06 12.62 25.22
N ILE A 270 7.89 13.20 24.99
CA ILE A 270 7.06 13.82 26.03
C ILE A 270 6.36 12.74 26.87
N ASP A 271 5.74 11.76 26.19
CA ASP A 271 4.97 10.71 26.86
C ASP A 271 5.85 9.64 27.54
N PHE A 272 7.08 9.47 27.05
CA PHE A 272 8.06 8.51 27.57
C PHE A 272 9.39 9.21 27.88
N PRO A 273 9.52 9.89 29.06
CA PRO A 273 10.73 10.64 29.40
C PRO A 273 12.02 9.79 29.43
N ASP A 274 11.90 8.49 29.72
CA ASP A 274 13.01 7.52 29.73
C ASP A 274 13.30 6.94 28.34
N LEU A 275 12.74 7.51 27.25
CA LEU A 275 12.92 7.03 25.89
C LEU A 275 14.38 7.11 25.45
N LYS A 276 14.98 5.97 25.16
CA LYS A 276 16.34 5.90 24.60
C LYS A 276 16.30 6.24 23.12
N LEU A 277 17.05 7.24 22.71
CA LEU A 277 17.24 7.62 21.32
C LEU A 277 18.54 7.03 20.77
N ILE A 278 18.45 6.28 19.65
CA ILE A 278 19.59 5.71 18.93
C ILE A 278 19.53 6.14 17.48
N LYS A 279 20.65 6.63 16.91
CA LYS A 279 20.74 7.10 15.53
C LYS A 279 21.49 6.12 14.66
N LEU A 280 20.93 5.77 13.50
CA LEU A 280 21.57 4.97 12.48
C LEU A 280 21.86 5.84 11.24
N GLU A 281 23.10 6.30 11.12
CA GLU A 281 23.51 7.26 10.09
C GLU A 281 24.34 6.61 8.96
N GLN A 282 24.90 5.42 9.18
CA GLN A 282 25.63 4.68 8.15
C GLN A 282 24.66 4.07 7.14
N ASN A 283 24.78 4.48 5.89
CA ASN A 283 23.99 3.95 4.78
C ASN A 283 24.73 2.82 4.07
N TYR A 284 24.02 1.71 3.83
CA TYR A 284 24.53 0.50 3.17
C TYR A 284 23.92 0.29 1.78
N ARG A 285 23.22 1.29 1.25
CA ARG A 285 22.49 1.19 -0.02
C ARG A 285 23.18 1.97 -1.14
N SER A 286 23.41 3.25 -0.93
CA SER A 286 23.70 4.23 -1.98
C SER A 286 25.17 4.66 -1.98
N SER A 287 25.68 5.02 -3.16
CA SER A 287 26.99 5.66 -3.27
C SER A 287 27.01 7.06 -2.63
N THR A 288 28.22 7.54 -2.35
CA THR A 288 28.40 8.82 -1.63
C THR A 288 27.81 10.02 -2.38
N ARG A 289 27.94 10.12 -3.72
CA ARG A 289 27.34 11.24 -4.50
C ARG A 289 25.82 11.28 -4.41
N ILE A 290 25.15 10.12 -4.44
CA ILE A 290 23.70 10.04 -4.27
C ILE A 290 23.30 10.55 -2.88
N LEU A 291 24.04 10.16 -1.83
CA LEU A 291 23.77 10.62 -0.47
C LEU A 291 24.05 12.10 -0.27
N GLN A 292 25.10 12.64 -0.89
CA GLN A 292 25.39 14.08 -0.87
C GLN A 292 24.23 14.87 -1.46
N ALA A 293 23.72 14.47 -2.63
CA ALA A 293 22.54 15.09 -3.24
C ALA A 293 21.30 14.97 -2.33
N ALA A 294 21.04 13.81 -1.73
CA ALA A 294 19.93 13.60 -0.82
C ALA A 294 20.04 14.46 0.45
N ASN A 295 21.22 14.48 1.08
CA ASN A 295 21.49 15.30 2.27
C ASN A 295 21.35 16.82 1.96
N ALA A 296 21.82 17.26 0.78
CA ALA A 296 21.74 18.64 0.36
C ALA A 296 20.27 19.09 0.18
N VAL A 297 19.44 18.26 -0.46
CA VAL A 297 18.01 18.53 -0.61
C VAL A 297 17.34 18.64 0.75
N ILE A 298 17.46 17.59 1.58
CA ILE A 298 16.71 17.51 2.84
C ILE A 298 17.18 18.49 3.92
N SER A 299 18.41 19.02 3.78
CA SER A 299 18.93 20.05 4.71
C SER A 299 18.18 21.37 4.64
N ASN A 300 17.35 21.59 3.61
CA ASN A 300 16.50 22.77 3.49
C ASN A 300 15.18 22.67 4.27
N ASN A 301 14.86 21.50 4.83
CA ASN A 301 13.73 21.34 5.74
C ASN A 301 14.13 21.66 7.20
N PRO A 302 13.19 22.16 8.02
CA PRO A 302 13.38 22.18 9.47
C PRO A 302 13.67 20.77 9.98
N LYS A 303 14.73 20.64 10.78
CA LYS A 303 15.11 19.33 11.32
C LYS A 303 14.46 19.06 12.65
N LEU A 304 13.76 17.93 12.73
CA LEU A 304 13.26 17.42 13.99
C LEU A 304 14.39 16.78 14.81
N PHE A 305 15.25 16.03 14.12
CA PHE A 305 16.44 15.41 14.69
C PHE A 305 17.65 15.67 13.79
N GLU A 306 18.75 16.09 14.41
CA GLU A 306 20.02 16.23 13.67
C GLU A 306 20.56 14.85 13.31
N LYS A 307 20.69 14.58 12.02
CA LYS A 307 21.31 13.38 11.46
C LYS A 307 21.89 13.66 10.07
N GLN A 308 22.93 12.91 9.69
CA GLN A 308 23.55 13.01 8.38
C GLN A 308 23.94 11.62 7.88
N LEU A 309 23.45 11.24 6.70
CA LEU A 309 23.80 9.97 6.11
C LEU A 309 25.20 9.99 5.52
N TRP A 310 25.96 8.92 5.73
CA TRP A 310 27.26 8.69 5.14
C TRP A 310 27.39 7.22 4.70
N SER A 311 28.28 6.92 3.71
CA SER A 311 28.45 5.59 3.15
C SER A 311 29.92 5.27 2.90
N GLU A 312 30.24 3.97 2.98
CA GLU A 312 31.54 3.41 2.59
C GLU A 312 31.59 2.89 1.15
N HIS A 313 30.49 3.02 0.38
CA HIS A 313 30.39 2.51 -1.00
C HIS A 313 31.17 3.32 -2.05
N GLY A 314 32.06 4.24 -1.63
CA GLY A 314 32.83 5.10 -2.52
C GLY A 314 31.98 6.19 -3.15
N LEU A 315 32.63 7.00 -4.02
CA LEU A 315 31.97 8.15 -4.65
C LEU A 315 30.80 7.75 -5.56
N GLY A 316 30.94 6.69 -6.32
CA GLY A 316 29.95 6.26 -7.31
C GLY A 316 29.93 7.10 -8.57
N ASP A 317 28.98 6.82 -9.45
CA ASP A 317 28.79 7.56 -10.70
C ASP A 317 28.24 8.96 -10.42
N PRO A 318 28.52 9.98 -11.28
CA PRO A 318 27.92 11.30 -11.18
C PRO A 318 26.39 11.25 -11.28
N VAL A 319 25.69 12.11 -10.53
CA VAL A 319 24.26 12.33 -10.68
C VAL A 319 24.02 13.15 -11.95
N LYS A 320 23.27 12.59 -12.91
CA LYS A 320 23.00 13.25 -14.17
C LYS A 320 21.68 13.99 -14.13
N VAL A 321 21.71 15.28 -14.54
CA VAL A 321 20.50 16.09 -14.74
C VAL A 321 20.34 16.38 -16.23
N MET A 322 19.12 16.14 -16.76
CA MET A 322 18.84 16.25 -18.18
C MET A 322 17.64 17.17 -18.42
N ALA A 323 17.83 18.15 -19.32
CA ALA A 323 16.77 19.03 -19.78
C ALA A 323 16.22 18.50 -21.11
N MET A 324 14.94 18.16 -21.16
CA MET A 324 14.29 17.63 -22.35
C MET A 324 13.37 18.69 -22.98
N PRO A 325 13.21 18.68 -24.31
CA PRO A 325 12.29 19.61 -24.99
C PRO A 325 10.85 19.46 -24.50
N ASP A 326 10.36 18.21 -24.44
CA ASP A 326 9.00 17.86 -24.01
C ASP A 326 8.94 16.46 -23.41
N ASP A 327 7.73 16.04 -23.01
CA ASP A 327 7.46 14.76 -22.34
C ASP A 327 7.57 13.54 -23.28
N ASP A 328 7.30 13.69 -24.57
CA ASP A 328 7.48 12.62 -25.54
C ASP A 328 8.99 12.32 -25.71
N GLU A 329 9.80 13.36 -25.89
CA GLU A 329 11.26 13.22 -26.02
C GLU A 329 11.88 12.72 -24.70
N GLU A 330 11.42 13.20 -23.53
CA GLU A 330 11.85 12.67 -22.23
C GLU A 330 11.68 11.15 -22.16
N ALA A 331 10.49 10.65 -22.52
CA ALA A 331 10.17 9.22 -22.45
C ALA A 331 11.00 8.39 -23.44
N GLU A 332 11.17 8.88 -24.68
CA GLU A 332 11.98 8.19 -25.71
C GLU A 332 13.45 8.11 -25.32
N GLN A 333 14.03 9.22 -24.86
CA GLN A 333 15.43 9.26 -24.43
C GLN A 333 15.69 8.33 -23.24
N ILE A 334 14.79 8.29 -22.26
CA ILE A 334 14.92 7.37 -21.11
C ILE A 334 14.88 5.92 -21.57
N ALA A 335 13.98 5.53 -22.47
CA ALA A 335 13.91 4.18 -23.00
C ALA A 335 15.20 3.78 -23.73
N ILE A 336 15.75 4.69 -24.55
CA ILE A 336 17.01 4.49 -25.25
C ILE A 336 18.18 4.37 -24.26
N MET A 337 18.24 5.26 -23.25
CA MET A 337 19.29 5.25 -22.23
C MET A 337 19.27 3.94 -21.41
N ILE A 338 18.10 3.44 -21.04
CA ILE A 338 17.98 2.15 -20.33
C ILE A 338 18.55 1.03 -21.20
N SER A 339 18.20 0.99 -22.49
CA SER A 339 18.71 -0.04 -23.41
C SER A 339 20.23 0.03 -23.57
N ALA A 340 20.78 1.24 -23.76
CA ALA A 340 22.22 1.44 -23.90
C ALA A 340 22.98 1.11 -22.61
N HIS A 341 22.54 1.64 -21.47
CA HIS A 341 23.18 1.44 -20.18
C HIS A 341 23.11 -0.03 -19.74
N ARG A 342 21.97 -0.69 -20.00
CA ARG A 342 21.82 -2.13 -19.75
C ARG A 342 22.85 -2.94 -20.52
N PHE A 343 23.06 -2.62 -21.81
CA PHE A 343 24.06 -3.31 -22.63
C PHE A 343 25.47 -3.05 -22.12
N GLU A 344 25.80 -1.79 -21.81
CA GLU A 344 27.13 -1.39 -21.32
C GLU A 344 27.47 -2.06 -19.97
N ARG A 345 26.53 -2.06 -19.02
CA ARG A 345 26.73 -2.57 -17.66
C ARG A 345 26.39 -4.05 -17.50
N ARG A 346 25.89 -4.73 -18.53
CA ARG A 346 25.38 -6.11 -18.48
C ARG A 346 24.32 -6.30 -17.38
N ALA A 347 23.50 -5.28 -17.18
CA ALA A 347 22.45 -5.26 -16.18
C ALA A 347 21.19 -5.95 -16.67
N LYS A 348 20.29 -6.32 -15.75
CA LYS A 348 18.95 -6.81 -16.04
C LYS A 348 17.98 -5.64 -16.18
N PHE A 349 16.81 -5.83 -16.82
CA PHE A 349 15.77 -4.82 -16.83
C PHE A 349 15.21 -4.55 -15.43
N SER A 350 15.16 -5.55 -14.57
CA SER A 350 14.75 -5.45 -13.16
C SER A 350 15.68 -4.58 -12.30
N ASP A 351 16.90 -4.29 -12.78
CA ASP A 351 17.82 -3.37 -12.08
C ASP A 351 17.44 -1.89 -12.25
N TYR A 352 16.46 -1.58 -13.12
CA TYR A 352 16.05 -0.22 -13.46
C TYR A 352 14.70 0.14 -12.88
N ALA A 353 14.60 1.37 -12.37
CA ALA A 353 13.32 1.98 -12.00
C ALA A 353 13.15 3.35 -12.65
N ILE A 354 11.92 3.64 -13.09
CA ILE A 354 11.49 4.96 -13.53
C ILE A 354 10.48 5.46 -12.50
N LEU A 355 10.86 6.52 -11.78
CA LEU A 355 10.09 7.09 -10.70
C LEU A 355 9.51 8.45 -11.11
N TYR A 356 8.23 8.66 -10.83
CA TYR A 356 7.50 9.87 -11.18
C TYR A 356 6.56 10.30 -10.04
N ARG A 357 6.13 11.57 -10.07
CA ARG A 357 5.26 12.12 -9.01
C ARG A 357 3.81 11.65 -9.12
N GLY A 358 3.27 11.62 -10.34
CA GLY A 358 1.86 11.31 -10.58
C GLY A 358 1.64 10.28 -11.67
N ASN A 359 0.59 9.45 -11.52
CA ASN A 359 0.27 8.36 -12.45
C ASN A 359 0.05 8.82 -13.90
N HIS A 360 -0.39 10.07 -14.12
CA HIS A 360 -0.59 10.62 -15.46
C HIS A 360 0.70 10.68 -16.28
N GLN A 361 1.87 10.80 -15.64
CA GLN A 361 3.19 10.81 -16.29
C GLN A 361 3.57 9.42 -16.86
N GLY A 362 3.07 8.35 -16.25
CA GLY A 362 3.43 6.97 -16.63
C GLY A 362 3.02 6.60 -18.05
N ARG A 363 1.93 7.18 -18.58
CA ARG A 363 1.37 6.79 -19.89
C ARG A 363 2.33 7.01 -21.07
N VAL A 364 2.99 8.17 -21.10
CA VAL A 364 3.93 8.51 -22.18
C VAL A 364 5.16 7.61 -22.09
N ILE A 365 5.67 7.37 -20.89
CA ILE A 365 6.81 6.48 -20.63
C ILE A 365 6.47 5.05 -21.05
N GLU A 366 5.28 4.57 -20.70
CA GLU A 366 4.80 3.24 -21.09
C GLU A 366 4.77 3.06 -22.61
N GLN A 367 4.32 4.09 -23.36
CA GLN A 367 4.32 4.08 -24.81
C GLN A 367 5.73 3.99 -25.40
N ALA A 368 6.69 4.75 -24.83
CA ALA A 368 8.08 4.73 -25.25
C ALA A 368 8.74 3.36 -24.96
N LEU A 369 8.53 2.79 -23.79
CA LEU A 369 9.06 1.46 -23.44
C LEU A 369 8.50 0.38 -24.37
N ARG A 370 7.21 0.42 -24.72
CA ARG A 370 6.58 -0.50 -25.69
C ARG A 370 7.18 -0.36 -27.10
N LYS A 371 7.39 0.89 -27.54
CA LYS A 371 8.03 1.19 -28.83
C LYS A 371 9.45 0.57 -28.92
N GLU A 372 10.20 0.63 -27.84
CA GLU A 372 11.54 0.08 -27.72
C GLU A 372 11.56 -1.41 -27.30
N ARG A 373 10.38 -2.05 -27.14
CA ARG A 373 10.21 -3.44 -26.71
C ARG A 373 10.89 -3.76 -25.39
N ILE A 374 10.90 -2.79 -24.47
CA ILE A 374 11.42 -2.96 -23.13
C ILE A 374 10.30 -3.51 -22.23
N PRO A 375 10.49 -4.65 -21.56
CA PRO A 375 9.50 -5.15 -20.61
C PRO A 375 9.45 -4.22 -19.39
N TYR A 376 8.26 -3.94 -18.89
CA TYR A 376 8.05 -3.09 -17.71
C TYR A 376 6.91 -3.61 -16.84
N THR A 377 6.95 -3.22 -15.57
CA THR A 377 5.90 -3.44 -14.57
C THR A 377 5.57 -2.13 -13.88
N ILE A 378 4.30 -1.90 -13.55
CA ILE A 378 3.85 -0.68 -12.87
C ILE A 378 3.55 -1.01 -11.41
N SER A 379 4.29 -0.39 -10.48
CA SER A 379 4.03 -0.50 -9.04
C SER A 379 3.03 0.56 -8.58
N GLY A 380 2.09 0.18 -7.72
CA GLY A 380 1.05 1.09 -7.23
C GLY A 380 -0.07 1.37 -8.26
N GLY A 381 -0.13 0.62 -9.36
CA GLY A 381 -1.30 0.53 -10.20
C GLY A 381 -2.42 -0.22 -9.47
N GLN A 382 -3.68 0.07 -9.83
CA GLN A 382 -4.81 -0.69 -9.31
C GLN A 382 -4.64 -2.16 -9.74
N SER A 383 -4.64 -3.06 -8.76
CA SER A 383 -4.61 -4.51 -9.03
C SER A 383 -5.73 -4.90 -9.98
N PHE A 384 -5.51 -5.98 -10.75
CA PHE A 384 -6.58 -6.55 -11.56
C PHE A 384 -7.80 -6.92 -10.71
N PHE A 385 -7.57 -7.46 -9.52
CA PHE A 385 -8.61 -7.85 -8.57
C PHE A 385 -9.27 -6.66 -7.85
N ASP A 386 -8.63 -5.48 -7.87
CA ASP A 386 -9.19 -4.24 -7.29
C ASP A 386 -10.12 -3.48 -8.24
N ARG A 387 -10.20 -3.90 -9.50
CA ARG A 387 -11.12 -3.30 -10.46
C ARG A 387 -12.57 -3.52 -10.06
N ALA A 388 -13.39 -2.48 -10.16
CA ALA A 388 -14.78 -2.52 -9.70
C ALA A 388 -15.57 -3.68 -10.32
N GLU A 389 -15.43 -3.89 -11.65
CA GLU A 389 -16.10 -4.98 -12.37
C GLU A 389 -15.66 -6.38 -11.91
N ILE A 390 -14.42 -6.52 -11.46
CA ILE A 390 -13.90 -7.79 -10.94
C ILE A 390 -14.39 -8.01 -9.50
N LYS A 391 -14.36 -6.97 -8.66
CA LYS A 391 -14.93 -7.02 -7.30
C LYS A 391 -16.42 -7.37 -7.31
N ASP A 392 -17.17 -6.88 -8.30
CA ASP A 392 -18.58 -7.20 -8.44
C ASP A 392 -18.77 -8.70 -8.62
N ILE A 393 -18.02 -9.33 -9.52
CA ILE A 393 -18.10 -10.80 -9.75
C ILE A 393 -17.60 -11.58 -8.52
N ILE A 394 -16.51 -11.12 -7.88
CA ILE A 394 -15.98 -11.73 -6.65
C ILE A 394 -17.03 -11.69 -5.52
N SER A 395 -17.85 -10.63 -5.43
CA SER A 395 -18.89 -10.53 -4.40
C SER A 395 -19.94 -11.66 -4.51
N TYR A 396 -20.34 -12.04 -5.74
CA TYR A 396 -21.20 -13.21 -5.96
C TYR A 396 -20.53 -14.50 -5.52
N LEU A 397 -19.27 -14.70 -5.90
CA LEU A 397 -18.52 -15.89 -5.50
C LEU A 397 -18.38 -16.01 -3.98
N ARG A 398 -18.07 -14.89 -3.31
CA ARG A 398 -17.96 -14.82 -1.85
C ARG A 398 -19.29 -15.15 -1.17
N LEU A 399 -20.40 -14.65 -1.71
CA LEU A 399 -21.74 -14.89 -1.19
C LEU A 399 -22.18 -16.36 -1.38
N ILE A 400 -21.82 -16.98 -2.50
CA ILE A 400 -22.02 -18.41 -2.74
C ILE A 400 -21.21 -19.25 -1.74
N ALA A 401 -20.00 -18.81 -1.39
CA ALA A 401 -19.14 -19.52 -0.43
C ALA A 401 -19.52 -19.26 1.03
N ASN A 402 -20.04 -18.07 1.34
CA ASN A 402 -20.44 -17.66 2.68
C ASN A 402 -21.61 -16.67 2.62
N GLN A 403 -22.82 -17.14 2.91
CA GLN A 403 -24.02 -16.31 2.91
C GLN A 403 -24.07 -15.27 4.05
N ASP A 404 -23.21 -15.42 5.07
CA ASP A 404 -23.07 -14.44 6.16
C ASP A 404 -22.15 -13.27 5.82
N ASP A 405 -21.67 -13.18 4.57
CA ASP A 405 -20.82 -12.10 4.08
C ASP A 405 -21.68 -10.88 3.69
N ASP A 406 -22.04 -10.07 4.67
CA ASP A 406 -22.91 -8.89 4.49
C ASP A 406 -22.38 -7.87 3.47
N PRO A 407 -21.05 -7.52 3.36
CA PRO A 407 -20.56 -6.69 2.25
C PRO A 407 -20.79 -7.30 0.89
N ALA A 408 -20.48 -8.61 0.75
CA ALA A 408 -20.72 -9.30 -0.51
C ALA A 408 -22.20 -9.30 -0.86
N PHE A 409 -23.09 -9.45 0.13
CA PHE A 409 -24.54 -9.34 -0.06
C PHE A 409 -24.95 -7.96 -0.55
N ILE A 410 -24.52 -6.89 0.12
CA ILE A 410 -24.87 -5.51 -0.24
C ILE A 410 -24.41 -5.23 -1.68
N ARG A 411 -23.15 -5.55 -2.01
CA ARG A 411 -22.60 -5.31 -3.34
C ARG A 411 -23.31 -6.14 -4.41
N ALA A 412 -23.48 -7.42 -4.21
CA ALA A 412 -24.10 -8.32 -5.20
C ALA A 412 -25.58 -8.04 -5.42
N VAL A 413 -26.36 -7.63 -4.39
CA VAL A 413 -27.79 -7.33 -4.52
C VAL A 413 -28.03 -6.00 -5.20
N THR A 414 -27.10 -5.03 -5.08
CA THR A 414 -27.21 -3.70 -5.71
C THR A 414 -26.60 -3.65 -7.11
N THR A 415 -25.70 -4.56 -7.46
CA THR A 415 -24.99 -4.58 -8.76
C THR A 415 -25.11 -5.92 -9.46
N PRO A 416 -25.77 -6.00 -10.61
CA PRO A 416 -26.62 -5.01 -11.30
C PRO A 416 -27.84 -4.56 -10.48
N LYS A 417 -28.38 -3.37 -10.78
CA LYS A 417 -29.52 -2.80 -10.06
C LYS A 417 -30.76 -3.70 -10.13
N ARG A 418 -31.35 -4.03 -8.96
CA ARG A 418 -32.54 -4.88 -8.81
C ARG A 418 -33.71 -4.18 -8.14
N GLY A 419 -33.69 -2.83 -8.07
CA GLY A 419 -34.70 -2.07 -7.35
C GLY A 419 -34.59 -2.14 -5.81
N VAL A 420 -33.47 -2.64 -5.31
CA VAL A 420 -33.13 -2.61 -3.90
C VAL A 420 -32.34 -1.33 -3.62
N GLY A 421 -32.96 -0.38 -2.94
CA GLY A 421 -32.34 0.89 -2.58
C GLY A 421 -31.77 0.87 -1.17
N GLN A 422 -31.02 1.93 -0.83
CA GLN A 422 -30.38 2.12 0.47
C GLN A 422 -31.36 2.02 1.63
N SER A 423 -32.53 2.70 1.55
CA SER A 423 -33.55 2.65 2.61
C SER A 423 -34.05 1.23 2.91
N THR A 424 -34.11 0.38 1.88
CA THR A 424 -34.47 -1.04 2.05
C THR A 424 -33.38 -1.79 2.80
N LEU A 425 -32.09 -1.55 2.46
CA LEU A 425 -30.94 -2.17 3.11
C LEU A 425 -30.78 -1.68 4.55
N GLU A 426 -31.05 -0.42 4.85
CA GLU A 426 -31.03 0.11 6.22
C GLU A 426 -32.07 -0.55 7.12
N VAL A 427 -33.30 -0.72 6.64
CA VAL A 427 -34.36 -1.42 7.38
C VAL A 427 -33.98 -2.91 7.57
N LEU A 428 -33.45 -3.55 6.53
CA LEU A 428 -32.99 -4.94 6.61
C LEU A 428 -31.84 -5.06 7.60
N GLY A 429 -30.86 -4.14 7.57
CA GLY A 429 -29.71 -4.09 8.46
C GLY A 429 -30.10 -3.88 9.92
N ALA A 430 -31.02 -2.92 10.19
CA ALA A 430 -31.54 -2.72 11.55
C ALA A 430 -32.26 -3.97 12.07
N PHE A 431 -33.06 -4.63 11.21
CA PHE A 431 -33.74 -5.88 11.58
C PHE A 431 -32.71 -7.02 11.82
N ALA A 432 -31.72 -7.19 10.94
CA ALA A 432 -30.66 -8.18 11.10
C ALA A 432 -29.85 -7.96 12.38
N GLY A 433 -29.52 -6.71 12.72
CA GLY A 433 -28.84 -6.32 13.96
C GLY A 433 -29.65 -6.65 15.21
N GLN A 434 -30.97 -6.43 15.18
CA GLN A 434 -31.86 -6.79 16.30
C GLN A 434 -31.83 -8.29 16.62
N TRP A 435 -31.72 -9.13 15.59
CA TRP A 435 -31.73 -10.60 15.72
C TRP A 435 -30.34 -11.22 15.72
N GLN A 436 -29.28 -10.43 15.59
CA GLN A 436 -27.89 -10.90 15.49
C GLN A 436 -27.67 -11.95 14.37
N ILE A 437 -28.29 -11.73 13.22
CA ILE A 437 -28.23 -12.59 12.02
C ILE A 437 -27.64 -11.82 10.84
N SER A 438 -27.23 -12.51 9.76
CA SER A 438 -26.78 -11.88 8.53
C SER A 438 -27.91 -11.19 7.78
N LEU A 439 -27.56 -10.25 6.87
CA LEU A 439 -28.54 -9.63 5.98
C LEU A 439 -29.24 -10.67 5.12
N PHE A 440 -28.51 -11.70 4.67
CA PHE A 440 -29.04 -12.79 3.88
C PHE A 440 -30.09 -13.62 4.66
N GLU A 441 -29.78 -14.01 5.89
CA GLU A 441 -30.74 -14.72 6.76
C GLU A 441 -31.95 -13.87 7.10
N ALA A 442 -31.75 -12.56 7.31
CA ALA A 442 -32.80 -11.60 7.63
C ALA A 442 -33.90 -11.51 6.55
N VAL A 443 -33.55 -11.75 5.27
CA VAL A 443 -34.52 -11.77 4.15
C VAL A 443 -35.60 -12.83 4.34
N PHE A 444 -35.27 -13.95 5.01
CA PHE A 444 -36.18 -15.07 5.22
C PHE A 444 -36.72 -15.14 6.65
N LYS A 445 -36.22 -14.30 7.56
CA LYS A 445 -36.65 -14.30 8.97
C LYS A 445 -38.07 -13.82 9.10
N GLY A 446 -38.90 -14.58 9.84
CA GLY A 446 -40.27 -14.18 10.16
C GLY A 446 -40.32 -12.83 10.87
N GLY A 447 -41.26 -11.97 10.48
CA GLY A 447 -41.40 -10.61 10.99
C GLY A 447 -40.79 -9.51 10.15
N ILE A 448 -39.94 -9.84 9.17
CA ILE A 448 -39.40 -8.85 8.22
C ILE A 448 -40.54 -8.21 7.36
N GLU A 449 -41.59 -8.96 7.09
CA GLU A 449 -42.76 -8.49 6.33
C GLU A 449 -43.49 -7.32 7.02
N ALA A 450 -43.35 -7.22 8.35
CA ALA A 450 -43.91 -6.08 9.11
C ALA A 450 -43.02 -4.80 8.98
N LYS A 451 -41.79 -4.95 8.55
CA LYS A 451 -40.82 -3.85 8.42
C LYS A 451 -40.60 -3.41 6.97
N LEU A 452 -40.64 -4.36 6.02
CA LEU A 452 -40.45 -4.10 4.59
C LEU A 452 -41.71 -4.49 3.81
N PRO A 453 -42.25 -3.55 3.00
CA PRO A 453 -43.35 -3.84 2.08
C PRO A 453 -42.98 -4.94 1.10
N GLN A 454 -43.97 -5.74 0.67
CA GLN A 454 -43.78 -6.82 -0.30
C GLN A 454 -43.05 -6.41 -1.58
N ARG A 455 -43.28 -5.19 -2.06
CA ARG A 455 -42.63 -4.61 -3.23
C ARG A 455 -41.08 -4.52 -3.08
N GLN A 456 -40.61 -4.26 -1.85
CA GLN A 456 -39.18 -4.17 -1.53
C GLN A 456 -38.60 -5.52 -1.15
N LEU A 457 -39.39 -6.38 -0.52
CA LEU A 457 -38.96 -7.69 -0.05
C LEU A 457 -38.88 -8.73 -1.20
N ALA A 458 -39.74 -8.61 -2.21
CA ALA A 458 -39.76 -9.57 -3.34
C ALA A 458 -38.43 -9.60 -4.13
N PRO A 459 -37.81 -8.47 -4.52
CA PRO A 459 -36.50 -8.49 -5.17
C PRO A 459 -35.39 -9.10 -4.30
N LEU A 460 -35.40 -8.81 -2.98
CA LEU A 460 -34.46 -9.38 -2.02
C LEU A 460 -34.59 -10.90 -1.95
N ARG A 461 -35.83 -11.42 -1.82
CA ARG A 461 -36.11 -12.86 -1.80
C ARG A 461 -35.75 -13.55 -3.11
N SER A 462 -36.05 -12.92 -4.24
CA SER A 462 -35.65 -13.44 -5.57
C SER A 462 -34.14 -13.59 -5.67
N PHE A 463 -33.39 -12.56 -5.28
CA PHE A 463 -31.94 -12.58 -5.27
C PHE A 463 -31.39 -13.65 -4.29
N ALA A 464 -31.87 -13.70 -3.08
CA ALA A 464 -31.40 -14.67 -2.09
C ALA A 464 -31.70 -16.11 -2.50
N ASN A 465 -32.85 -16.38 -3.13
CA ASN A 465 -33.19 -17.70 -3.69
C ASN A 465 -32.26 -18.07 -4.86
N PHE A 466 -31.89 -17.10 -5.70
CA PHE A 466 -30.92 -17.31 -6.77
C PHE A 466 -29.54 -17.74 -6.20
N ILE A 467 -29.06 -17.04 -5.16
CA ILE A 467 -27.80 -17.42 -4.50
C ILE A 467 -27.89 -18.81 -3.87
N ASN A 468 -29.02 -19.16 -3.20
CA ASN A 468 -29.24 -20.50 -2.64
C ASN A 468 -29.17 -21.58 -3.72
N GLN A 469 -29.71 -21.34 -4.92
CA GLN A 469 -29.66 -22.29 -6.04
C GLN A 469 -28.20 -22.48 -6.51
N LEU A 470 -27.43 -21.39 -6.63
CA LEU A 470 -26.01 -21.46 -7.02
C LEU A 470 -25.16 -22.17 -5.97
N GLU A 471 -25.36 -21.89 -4.67
CA GLU A 471 -24.68 -22.57 -3.58
C GLU A 471 -24.99 -24.07 -3.55
N ALA A 472 -26.26 -24.44 -3.67
CA ALA A 472 -26.67 -25.85 -3.73
C ALA A 472 -26.02 -26.60 -4.90
N ARG A 473 -25.80 -25.95 -6.05
CA ARG A 473 -25.09 -26.51 -7.19
C ARG A 473 -23.59 -26.58 -6.95
N ALA A 474 -22.98 -25.49 -6.42
CA ALA A 474 -21.55 -25.41 -6.12
C ALA A 474 -21.11 -26.46 -5.09
N THR A 475 -21.96 -26.78 -4.10
CA THR A 475 -21.68 -27.82 -3.08
C THR A 475 -21.85 -29.25 -3.58
N ARG A 476 -22.58 -29.47 -4.67
CA ARG A 476 -22.74 -30.79 -5.30
C ARG A 476 -21.61 -31.16 -6.24
N VAL A 477 -20.83 -30.18 -6.70
CA VAL A 477 -19.65 -30.38 -7.56
C VAL A 477 -18.63 -31.27 -6.85
N GLY A 478 -18.23 -32.38 -7.49
CA GLY A 478 -17.29 -33.34 -6.88
C GLY A 478 -17.96 -34.60 -6.28
N ARG A 479 -19.29 -34.71 -6.28
CA ARG A 479 -19.97 -35.99 -6.06
C ARG A 479 -20.23 -36.68 -7.42
N ALA A 480 -19.79 -37.89 -7.56
CA ALA A 480 -19.73 -38.69 -8.80
C ALA A 480 -21.02 -38.83 -9.65
N SER A 481 -22.06 -38.05 -9.39
CA SER A 481 -23.36 -38.13 -10.07
C SER A 481 -24.02 -36.79 -10.43
N SER A 482 -23.37 -35.63 -10.20
CA SER A 482 -23.92 -34.34 -10.62
C SER A 482 -23.20 -33.81 -11.85
N GLY A 483 -23.93 -33.57 -12.95
CA GLY A 483 -23.38 -33.07 -14.22
C GLY A 483 -22.89 -31.61 -14.22
N ASP A 484 -22.86 -30.95 -13.08
CA ASP A 484 -22.43 -29.54 -12.94
C ASP A 484 -20.95 -29.46 -12.50
N ASN A 485 -20.10 -28.83 -13.30
CA ASN A 485 -18.75 -28.44 -12.91
C ASN A 485 -18.70 -26.96 -12.54
N ALA A 486 -17.59 -26.51 -11.93
CA ALA A 486 -17.42 -25.13 -11.49
C ALA A 486 -17.58 -24.11 -12.65
N ALA A 487 -17.10 -24.46 -13.84
CA ALA A 487 -17.22 -23.64 -15.05
C ALA A 487 -18.68 -23.42 -15.47
N GLN A 488 -19.51 -24.45 -15.34
CA GLN A 488 -20.92 -24.37 -15.72
C GLN A 488 -21.75 -23.56 -14.74
N VAL A 489 -21.49 -23.69 -13.44
CA VAL A 489 -22.13 -22.87 -12.41
C VAL A 489 -21.77 -21.39 -12.62
N LEU A 490 -20.50 -21.10 -12.95
CA LEU A 490 -20.02 -19.75 -13.25
C LEU A 490 -20.69 -19.17 -14.51
N ASP A 491 -20.83 -19.97 -15.58
CA ASP A 491 -21.49 -19.53 -16.82
C ASP A 491 -22.96 -19.21 -16.61
N ASP A 492 -23.66 -20.03 -15.86
CA ASP A 492 -25.07 -19.81 -15.56
C ASP A 492 -25.28 -18.60 -14.65
N MET A 493 -24.38 -18.41 -13.67
CA MET A 493 -24.37 -17.20 -12.85
C MET A 493 -24.20 -15.95 -13.73
N MET A 494 -23.22 -15.93 -14.63
CA MET A 494 -22.94 -14.79 -15.51
C MET A 494 -24.12 -14.46 -16.44
N LYS A 495 -24.82 -15.49 -16.97
CA LYS A 495 -26.03 -15.30 -17.78
C LYS A 495 -27.17 -14.71 -16.97
N GLU A 496 -27.44 -15.24 -15.80
CA GLU A 496 -28.57 -14.82 -14.96
C GLU A 496 -28.43 -13.40 -14.45
N ILE A 497 -27.20 -12.99 -14.05
CA ILE A 497 -26.95 -11.61 -13.59
C ILE A 497 -26.95 -10.60 -14.72
N ASN A 498 -26.82 -11.06 -15.99
CA ASN A 498 -26.81 -10.20 -17.20
C ASN A 498 -25.85 -9.01 -17.09
N TYR A 499 -24.61 -9.28 -16.60
CA TYR A 499 -23.66 -8.25 -16.22
C TYR A 499 -23.13 -7.43 -17.40
N GLU A 500 -23.05 -8.05 -18.60
CA GLU A 500 -22.69 -7.35 -19.84
C GLU A 500 -23.67 -6.21 -20.14
N TYR A 501 -24.97 -6.49 -20.11
CA TYR A 501 -26.00 -5.48 -20.34
C TYR A 501 -25.88 -4.34 -19.33
N TYR A 502 -25.66 -4.65 -18.04
CA TYR A 502 -25.46 -3.64 -17.00
C TYR A 502 -24.29 -2.72 -17.32
N LEU A 503 -23.17 -3.26 -17.81
CA LEU A 503 -22.01 -2.43 -18.15
C LEU A 503 -22.32 -1.45 -19.29
N TYR A 504 -23.01 -1.89 -20.35
CA TYR A 504 -23.39 -1.02 -21.45
C TYR A 504 -24.49 -0.02 -21.10
N ASP A 505 -25.34 -0.31 -20.10
CA ASP A 505 -26.33 0.63 -19.56
C ASP A 505 -25.70 1.68 -18.66
N ALA A 506 -24.65 1.33 -17.89
CA ALA A 506 -24.08 2.18 -16.87
C ALA A 506 -22.86 3.01 -17.34
N PHE A 507 -22.19 2.61 -18.43
CA PHE A 507 -20.94 3.22 -18.92
C PHE A 507 -20.99 3.49 -20.41
N GLU A 508 -20.12 4.40 -20.89
CA GLU A 508 -19.91 4.60 -22.35
C GLU A 508 -19.39 3.33 -23.02
N ASP A 509 -19.78 3.06 -24.25
CA ASP A 509 -19.48 1.84 -25.02
C ASP A 509 -18.03 1.38 -24.91
N ARG A 510 -17.08 2.30 -25.07
CA ARG A 510 -15.64 1.98 -25.01
C ARG A 510 -15.20 1.55 -23.62
N GLN A 511 -15.75 2.16 -22.59
CA GLN A 511 -15.46 1.79 -21.19
C GLN A 511 -16.14 0.48 -20.83
N ALA A 512 -17.41 0.31 -21.23
CA ALA A 512 -18.18 -0.93 -21.05
C ALA A 512 -17.46 -2.12 -21.70
N GLN A 513 -17.02 -1.98 -22.95
CA GLN A 513 -16.25 -3.00 -23.65
C GLN A 513 -14.95 -3.39 -22.94
N SER A 514 -14.20 -2.39 -22.44
CA SER A 514 -12.96 -2.64 -21.69
C SER A 514 -13.22 -3.38 -20.37
N LYS A 515 -14.26 -2.99 -19.64
CA LYS A 515 -14.67 -3.64 -18.39
C LYS A 515 -15.18 -5.06 -18.63
N TRP A 516 -15.99 -5.24 -19.67
CA TRP A 516 -16.48 -6.57 -20.05
C TRP A 516 -15.35 -7.51 -20.42
N GLN A 517 -14.34 -7.04 -21.17
CA GLN A 517 -13.16 -7.86 -21.49
C GLN A 517 -12.41 -8.29 -20.20
N ASN A 518 -12.26 -7.42 -19.20
CA ASN A 518 -11.68 -7.80 -17.92
C ASN A 518 -12.47 -8.92 -17.23
N VAL A 519 -13.81 -8.86 -17.28
CA VAL A 519 -14.68 -9.89 -16.69
C VAL A 519 -14.55 -11.21 -17.44
N LEU A 520 -14.48 -11.17 -18.78
CA LEU A 520 -14.26 -12.37 -19.61
C LEU A 520 -12.90 -13.01 -19.33
N ASP A 521 -11.84 -12.20 -19.20
CA ASP A 521 -10.49 -12.68 -18.86
C ASP A 521 -10.49 -13.35 -17.48
N PHE A 522 -11.14 -12.73 -16.49
CA PHE A 522 -11.25 -13.27 -15.14
C PHE A 522 -12.04 -14.58 -15.09
N THR A 523 -13.21 -14.63 -15.72
CA THR A 523 -14.05 -15.84 -15.72
C THR A 523 -13.41 -16.97 -16.51
N SER A 524 -12.72 -16.66 -17.62
CA SER A 524 -11.96 -17.65 -18.40
C SER A 524 -10.81 -18.25 -17.59
N TRP A 525 -10.08 -17.40 -16.86
CA TRP A 525 -9.03 -17.85 -15.96
C TRP A 525 -9.57 -18.75 -14.82
N LEU A 526 -10.72 -18.39 -14.21
CA LEU A 526 -11.37 -19.22 -13.20
C LEU A 526 -11.76 -20.59 -13.74
N LYS A 527 -12.34 -20.63 -14.96
CA LYS A 527 -12.73 -21.89 -15.62
C LYS A 527 -11.51 -22.78 -15.92
N GLU A 528 -10.42 -22.18 -16.40
CA GLU A 528 -9.18 -22.89 -16.65
C GLU A 528 -8.65 -23.53 -15.35
N LYS A 529 -8.64 -22.77 -14.23
CA LYS A 529 -8.22 -23.27 -12.92
C LYS A 529 -9.17 -24.31 -12.34
N GLY A 530 -10.47 -24.20 -12.60
CA GLY A 530 -11.50 -25.18 -12.21
C GLY A 530 -11.32 -26.52 -12.93
N ASN A 531 -10.92 -26.50 -14.20
CA ASN A 531 -10.73 -27.69 -15.05
C ASN A 531 -9.31 -28.31 -14.92
N GLY A 532 -8.53 -27.96 -13.91
CA GLY A 532 -7.21 -28.57 -13.68
C GLY A 532 -6.04 -27.91 -14.43
N GLY A 533 -6.19 -26.65 -14.88
CA GLY A 533 -5.15 -25.90 -15.60
C GLY A 533 -5.09 -26.21 -17.09
N LYS A 534 -4.19 -25.50 -17.82
CA LYS A 534 -4.05 -25.63 -19.29
C LYS A 534 -3.73 -27.05 -19.75
N ASP A 535 -2.99 -27.79 -18.96
CA ASP A 535 -2.48 -29.14 -19.31
C ASP A 535 -3.22 -30.26 -18.57
N GLY A 536 -4.28 -29.95 -17.79
CA GLY A 536 -5.04 -30.94 -17.02
C GLY A 536 -4.20 -31.66 -15.95
N SER A 537 -3.07 -31.03 -15.52
CA SER A 537 -2.12 -31.61 -14.57
C SER A 537 -2.51 -31.42 -13.11
N ASP A 538 -3.34 -30.42 -12.82
CA ASP A 538 -3.85 -30.12 -11.48
C ASP A 538 -5.20 -30.83 -11.25
N PRO A 539 -5.56 -31.17 -10.01
CA PRO A 539 -6.90 -31.71 -9.73
C PRO A 539 -7.98 -30.65 -10.02
N GLU A 540 -9.13 -31.12 -10.49
CA GLU A 540 -10.32 -30.28 -10.65
C GLU A 540 -10.68 -29.59 -9.32
N LYS A 541 -11.00 -28.30 -9.39
CA LYS A 541 -11.35 -27.49 -8.22
C LYS A 541 -12.83 -27.15 -8.22
N SER A 542 -13.44 -27.22 -7.05
CA SER A 542 -14.81 -26.74 -6.86
C SER A 542 -14.87 -25.21 -6.94
N LEU A 543 -16.06 -24.67 -7.16
CA LEU A 543 -16.26 -23.21 -7.16
C LEU A 543 -15.90 -22.59 -5.80
N LEU A 544 -16.09 -23.32 -4.70
CA LEU A 544 -15.70 -22.92 -3.37
C LEU A 544 -14.16 -22.84 -3.21
N ASP A 545 -13.44 -23.85 -3.74
CA ASP A 545 -11.98 -23.83 -3.74
C ASP A 545 -11.43 -22.68 -4.58
N LEU A 546 -12.07 -22.38 -5.74
CA LEU A 546 -11.72 -21.24 -6.58
C LEU A 546 -11.97 -19.91 -5.86
N THR A 547 -13.06 -19.78 -5.13
CA THR A 547 -13.35 -18.58 -4.33
C THR A 547 -12.31 -18.36 -3.22
N GLN A 548 -11.93 -19.44 -2.52
CA GLN A 548 -10.87 -19.38 -1.52
C GLN A 548 -9.51 -19.03 -2.15
N MET A 549 -9.22 -19.57 -3.33
CA MET A 549 -8.01 -19.24 -4.07
C MET A 549 -7.97 -17.76 -4.48
N VAL A 550 -9.07 -17.19 -4.96
CA VAL A 550 -9.19 -15.76 -5.29
C VAL A 550 -8.98 -14.91 -4.04
N ALA A 551 -9.63 -15.25 -2.92
CA ALA A 551 -9.44 -14.56 -1.65
C ALA A 551 -7.99 -14.61 -1.17
N LEU A 552 -7.33 -15.76 -1.31
CA LEU A 552 -5.90 -15.92 -1.01
C LEU A 552 -5.02 -15.10 -1.97
N MET A 553 -5.33 -15.07 -3.27
CA MET A 553 -4.57 -14.28 -4.26
C MET A 553 -4.70 -12.79 -4.01
N THR A 554 -5.89 -12.30 -3.72
CA THR A 554 -6.10 -10.89 -3.32
C THR A 554 -5.28 -10.53 -2.07
N MET A 555 -5.05 -11.50 -1.17
CA MET A 555 -4.18 -11.33 0.00
C MET A 555 -2.68 -11.54 -0.31
N LEU A 556 -2.35 -12.27 -1.39
CA LEU A 556 -1.00 -12.73 -1.73
C LEU A 556 -0.41 -12.01 -2.94
N GLU A 557 -1.04 -10.99 -3.48
CA GLU A 557 -0.44 -10.16 -4.53
C GLU A 557 0.96 -9.69 -4.13
N GLY A 558 1.98 -10.31 -4.73
CA GLY A 558 3.40 -10.06 -4.43
C GLY A 558 4.29 -11.30 -4.36
N ARG A 559 3.78 -12.51 -4.64
CA ARG A 559 4.54 -13.77 -4.55
C ARG A 559 5.07 -14.35 -5.87
N ASP A 560 4.68 -13.80 -7.02
CA ASP A 560 5.26 -14.24 -8.28
C ASP A 560 6.72 -13.76 -8.38
N GLU A 561 7.61 -14.60 -8.90
CA GLU A 561 8.96 -14.20 -9.29
C GLU A 561 8.86 -12.90 -10.08
N GLU A 562 9.50 -11.84 -9.58
CA GLU A 562 9.43 -10.53 -10.24
C GLU A 562 10.04 -10.69 -11.65
N PRO A 563 9.28 -10.42 -12.72
CA PRO A 563 9.78 -10.60 -14.08
C PRO A 563 11.00 -9.68 -14.31
N ASP A 564 11.93 -10.09 -15.18
CA ASP A 564 13.02 -9.21 -15.60
C ASP A 564 12.47 -8.05 -16.43
N ALA A 565 11.99 -7.01 -15.74
CA ALA A 565 11.27 -5.86 -16.30
C ALA A 565 11.61 -4.56 -15.56
N VAL A 566 11.63 -3.44 -16.28
CA VAL A 566 11.81 -2.11 -15.72
C VAL A 566 10.64 -1.78 -14.78
N ARG A 567 10.93 -1.34 -13.56
CA ARG A 567 9.91 -0.94 -12.60
C ARG A 567 9.48 0.51 -12.83
N MET A 568 8.23 0.72 -13.17
CA MET A 568 7.60 2.04 -13.20
C MET A 568 6.82 2.25 -11.89
N SER A 569 7.04 3.38 -11.22
CA SER A 569 6.39 3.63 -9.93
C SER A 569 6.23 5.12 -9.64
N THR A 570 5.17 5.47 -8.91
CA THR A 570 5.16 6.80 -8.27
C THR A 570 6.18 6.84 -7.14
N LEU A 571 6.66 8.05 -6.82
CA LEU A 571 7.58 8.27 -5.70
C LEU A 571 7.04 7.70 -4.38
N HIS A 572 5.74 7.88 -4.10
CA HIS A 572 5.10 7.34 -2.90
C HIS A 572 5.13 5.81 -2.86
N ALA A 573 4.80 5.15 -3.99
CA ALA A 573 4.78 3.69 -4.07
C ALA A 573 6.19 3.07 -4.12
N SER A 574 7.23 3.88 -4.38
CA SER A 574 8.62 3.44 -4.34
C SER A 574 9.20 3.38 -2.92
N LYS A 575 8.50 3.91 -1.92
CA LYS A 575 8.94 3.84 -0.52
C LYS A 575 9.10 2.39 -0.08
N GLY A 576 10.22 2.09 0.59
CA GLY A 576 10.58 0.72 0.95
C GLY A 576 11.34 -0.06 -0.13
N LEU A 577 11.25 0.34 -1.41
CA LEU A 577 11.97 -0.30 -2.51
C LEU A 577 13.38 0.30 -2.68
N GLU A 578 14.22 -0.40 -3.48
CA GLU A 578 15.56 0.05 -3.84
C GLU A 578 15.98 -0.57 -5.18
N PHE A 579 16.73 0.19 -5.97
CA PHE A 579 17.12 -0.21 -7.33
C PHE A 579 18.57 0.18 -7.63
N PRO A 580 19.33 -0.66 -8.34
CA PRO A 580 20.67 -0.30 -8.82
C PRO A 580 20.69 1.00 -9.61
N HIS A 581 19.71 1.23 -10.48
CA HIS A 581 19.65 2.35 -11.42
C HIS A 581 18.28 3.01 -11.39
N VAL A 582 18.24 4.31 -11.09
CA VAL A 582 16.98 5.09 -10.98
C VAL A 582 16.96 6.23 -11.98
N PHE A 583 15.84 6.35 -12.69
CA PHE A 583 15.45 7.52 -13.48
C PHE A 583 14.32 8.23 -12.75
N LEU A 584 14.58 9.45 -12.29
CA LEU A 584 13.62 10.33 -11.64
C LEU A 584 13.16 11.37 -12.64
N VAL A 585 11.90 11.27 -13.08
CA VAL A 585 11.40 11.99 -14.25
C VAL A 585 10.37 13.05 -13.89
N GLY A 586 10.31 14.12 -14.72
CA GLY A 586 9.36 15.21 -14.52
C GLY A 586 9.64 16.05 -13.28
N VAL A 587 10.92 16.32 -13.00
CA VAL A 587 11.34 17.13 -11.84
C VAL A 587 11.22 18.62 -12.16
N GLU A 588 9.98 19.12 -12.13
CA GLU A 588 9.58 20.46 -12.55
C GLU A 588 8.70 21.15 -11.50
N GLU A 589 8.78 22.48 -11.43
CA GLU A 589 7.85 23.27 -10.61
C GLU A 589 6.38 22.98 -11.01
N GLY A 590 5.56 22.71 -10.02
CA GLY A 590 4.15 22.35 -10.20
C GLY A 590 3.88 20.88 -10.48
N ILE A 591 4.93 20.04 -10.63
CA ILE A 591 4.86 18.58 -10.64
C ILE A 591 5.61 18.03 -9.42
N LEU A 592 6.88 18.35 -9.27
CA LEU A 592 7.70 18.03 -8.11
C LEU A 592 8.59 19.23 -7.77
N PRO A 593 8.19 20.12 -6.87
CA PRO A 593 7.03 20.02 -5.96
C PRO A 593 5.68 20.19 -6.67
N HIS A 594 4.69 19.45 -6.18
CA HIS A 594 3.31 19.54 -6.67
C HIS A 594 2.65 20.86 -6.27
N LYS A 595 1.85 21.46 -7.17
CA LYS A 595 1.16 22.75 -6.89
C LYS A 595 0.20 22.68 -5.71
N GLY A 596 -0.29 21.46 -5.37
CA GLY A 596 -1.33 21.24 -4.39
C GLY A 596 -2.73 21.54 -4.93
N ASP A 597 -3.71 21.26 -4.10
CA ASP A 597 -5.09 21.64 -4.33
C ASP A 597 -5.30 23.05 -3.74
N PRO A 598 -5.73 24.06 -4.53
CA PRO A 598 -6.02 25.39 -4.02
C PRO A 598 -7.10 25.40 -2.93
N ASP A 599 -7.98 24.39 -2.94
CA ASP A 599 -9.10 24.25 -2.03
C ASP A 599 -8.79 23.34 -0.81
N ALA A 600 -7.53 22.87 -0.65
CA ALA A 600 -7.14 22.07 0.51
C ALA A 600 -7.04 22.95 1.77
N PRO A 601 -7.95 22.78 2.75
CA PRO A 601 -8.16 23.78 3.82
C PRO A 601 -7.07 23.83 4.90
N PHE A 602 -6.12 22.88 4.95
CA PHE A 602 -5.22 22.71 6.10
C PHE A 602 -3.73 22.74 5.77
N GLU A 603 -3.36 22.97 4.51
CA GLU A 603 -1.97 22.87 4.11
C GLU A 603 -1.37 24.24 3.75
N THR A 604 -0.44 24.72 4.58
CA THR A 604 0.35 25.91 4.20
C THR A 604 1.30 25.56 3.06
N LEU A 605 1.59 26.53 2.18
CA LEU A 605 2.55 26.34 1.09
C LEU A 605 3.92 25.84 1.61
N GLY A 606 4.34 26.31 2.79
CA GLY A 606 5.60 25.88 3.43
C GLY A 606 5.58 24.40 3.79
N ALA A 607 4.57 23.93 4.49
CA ALA A 607 4.44 22.53 4.90
C ALA A 607 4.39 21.58 3.68
N ARG A 608 3.70 21.99 2.61
CA ARG A 608 3.65 21.26 1.35
C ARG A 608 5.02 21.11 0.70
N ILE A 609 5.78 22.20 0.59
CA ILE A 609 7.13 22.16 0.02
C ILE A 609 8.04 21.26 0.86
N GLU A 610 7.90 21.26 2.18
CA GLU A 610 8.65 20.39 3.07
C GLU A 610 8.32 18.90 2.82
N GLU A 611 7.04 18.55 2.65
CA GLU A 611 6.62 17.19 2.33
C GLU A 611 7.09 16.75 0.94
N GLU A 612 6.92 17.59 -0.08
CA GLU A 612 7.42 17.32 -1.44
C GLU A 612 8.95 17.20 -1.48
N ARG A 613 9.68 17.93 -0.60
CA ARG A 613 11.12 17.79 -0.46
C ARG A 613 11.50 16.44 0.17
N ARG A 614 10.74 15.96 1.18
CA ARG A 614 10.90 14.59 1.69
C ARG A 614 10.61 13.55 0.61
N LEU A 615 9.63 13.82 -0.25
CA LEU A 615 9.31 12.92 -1.37
C LEU A 615 10.44 12.89 -2.40
N MET A 616 11.07 14.03 -2.72
CA MET A 616 12.28 14.09 -3.53
C MET A 616 13.44 13.32 -2.89
N TYR A 617 13.67 13.50 -1.58
CA TYR A 617 14.66 12.75 -0.80
C TYR A 617 14.41 11.24 -0.85
N VAL A 618 13.15 10.80 -0.72
CA VAL A 618 12.77 9.39 -0.89
C VAL A 618 13.15 8.91 -2.28
N GLY A 619 12.83 9.64 -3.35
CA GLY A 619 13.17 9.26 -4.71
C GLY A 619 14.67 9.10 -4.95
N ILE A 620 15.47 10.06 -4.51
CA ILE A 620 16.94 10.03 -4.61
C ILE A 620 17.50 8.80 -3.88
N THR A 621 17.03 8.54 -2.67
CA THR A 621 17.51 7.43 -1.82
C THR A 621 17.01 6.05 -2.24
N ARG A 622 16.23 5.93 -3.34
CA ARG A 622 15.93 4.63 -3.96
C ARG A 622 17.10 4.11 -4.78
N ALA A 623 17.98 4.99 -5.27
CA ALA A 623 19.11 4.64 -6.10
C ALA A 623 20.27 4.06 -5.27
N GLN A 624 20.83 2.95 -5.78
CA GLN A 624 22.04 2.34 -5.19
C GLN A 624 23.30 2.83 -5.90
N ARG A 625 23.34 2.80 -7.23
CA ARG A 625 24.54 3.02 -8.07
C ARG A 625 24.45 4.26 -8.94
N THR A 626 23.36 4.40 -9.70
CA THR A 626 23.20 5.56 -10.61
C THR A 626 21.85 6.26 -10.42
N LEU A 627 21.88 7.57 -10.50
CA LEU A 627 20.70 8.42 -10.46
C LEU A 627 20.72 9.35 -11.68
N HIS A 628 19.64 9.30 -12.47
CA HIS A 628 19.37 10.21 -13.56
C HIS A 628 18.11 11.00 -13.22
N VAL A 629 18.18 12.31 -13.35
CA VAL A 629 17.06 13.22 -13.07
C VAL A 629 16.73 13.94 -14.37
N SER A 630 15.45 13.98 -14.77
CA SER A 630 15.02 14.69 -15.97
C SER A 630 13.91 15.69 -15.70
N TRP A 631 13.84 16.72 -16.53
CA TRP A 631 12.79 17.71 -16.55
C TRP A 631 12.55 18.20 -17.99
N CYS A 632 11.32 18.67 -18.29
CA CYS A 632 10.94 19.13 -19.62
C CYS A 632 10.79 20.65 -19.66
N LYS A 633 11.21 21.27 -20.79
CA LYS A 633 10.97 22.69 -21.07
C LYS A 633 9.48 22.97 -21.33
N LYS A 634 8.75 21.97 -21.86
CA LYS A 634 7.31 22.05 -22.14
C LYS A 634 6.65 20.71 -21.87
N ARG A 635 5.37 20.73 -21.45
CA ARG A 635 4.53 19.53 -21.31
C ARG A 635 3.16 19.73 -21.93
N LYS A 636 2.60 18.66 -22.46
CA LYS A 636 1.23 18.64 -22.96
C LYS A 636 0.24 18.52 -21.79
N ARG A 637 -0.62 19.52 -21.62
CA ARG A 637 -1.75 19.52 -20.66
C ARG A 637 -3.04 19.83 -21.40
N ALA A 638 -4.04 18.95 -21.34
CA ALA A 638 -5.36 19.12 -21.96
C ALA A 638 -5.29 19.60 -23.44
N ARG A 639 -4.35 19.06 -24.24
CA ARG A 639 -4.04 19.39 -25.64
C ARG A 639 -3.23 20.68 -25.88
N GLU A 640 -2.89 21.42 -24.84
CA GLU A 640 -2.03 22.61 -24.93
C GLU A 640 -0.60 22.29 -24.48
N SER A 641 0.38 22.93 -25.12
CA SER A 641 1.79 22.85 -24.72
C SER A 641 2.09 23.96 -23.73
N VAL A 642 2.32 23.59 -22.46
CA VAL A 642 2.59 24.52 -21.36
C VAL A 642 4.08 24.55 -21.06
N HIS A 643 4.66 25.74 -20.90
CA HIS A 643 6.05 25.91 -20.46
C HIS A 643 6.22 25.46 -19.00
N CYS A 644 7.33 24.77 -18.73
CA CYS A 644 7.66 24.28 -17.40
C CYS A 644 8.97 24.90 -16.91
N ASP A 645 9.02 25.24 -15.62
CA ASP A 645 10.22 25.70 -14.95
C ASP A 645 10.91 24.51 -14.26
N VAL A 646 12.24 24.55 -14.25
CA VAL A 646 13.04 23.54 -13.54
C VAL A 646 12.72 23.55 -12.04
N SER A 647 12.56 22.37 -11.45
CA SER A 647 12.30 22.25 -10.02
C SER A 647 13.40 22.88 -9.17
N ARG A 648 13.00 23.60 -8.10
CA ARG A 648 13.92 24.11 -7.06
C ARG A 648 14.77 23.01 -6.45
N PHE A 649 14.27 21.78 -6.40
CA PHE A 649 14.97 20.63 -5.81
C PHE A 649 16.25 20.27 -6.58
N ILE A 650 16.31 20.56 -7.89
CA ILE A 650 17.54 20.37 -8.69
C ILE A 650 18.65 21.31 -8.18
N LYS A 651 18.33 22.57 -7.88
CA LYS A 651 19.31 23.51 -7.29
C LYS A 651 19.69 23.11 -5.86
N GLU A 652 18.73 22.60 -5.12
CA GLU A 652 18.94 22.17 -3.72
C GLU A 652 19.83 20.93 -3.62
N MET A 653 19.96 20.11 -4.66
CA MET A 653 20.91 18.98 -4.69
C MET A 653 22.38 19.41 -4.59
N LYS A 654 22.72 20.68 -4.91
CA LYS A 654 24.07 21.23 -4.86
C LYS A 654 25.11 20.34 -5.58
N LEU A 655 24.76 19.88 -6.78
CA LEU A 655 25.66 19.05 -7.58
C LEU A 655 26.88 19.88 -7.99
N ASP A 656 28.06 19.27 -8.00
CA ASP A 656 29.30 19.90 -8.47
C ASP A 656 29.17 20.29 -9.95
N GLU A 657 29.87 21.35 -10.38
CA GLU A 657 29.80 21.85 -11.80
C GLU A 657 30.14 20.75 -12.84
N GLY A 658 30.92 19.76 -12.46
CA GLY A 658 31.21 18.58 -13.28
C GLY A 658 30.11 17.48 -13.25
N ASP A 659 29.21 17.51 -12.26
CA ASP A 659 28.09 16.57 -12.11
C ASP A 659 26.78 17.14 -12.66
N ALA A 660 26.66 18.47 -12.68
CA ALA A 660 25.50 19.22 -13.16
C ALA A 660 25.77 19.82 -14.56
N VAL A 661 26.19 19.03 -15.53
CA VAL A 661 26.15 19.52 -16.93
C VAL A 661 24.69 19.40 -17.38
N PRO A 662 23.98 20.52 -17.65
CA PRO A 662 22.86 20.49 -18.56
C PRO A 662 23.47 20.25 -19.95
N THR A 663 23.84 19.04 -20.24
CA THR A 663 24.03 18.66 -21.63
C THR A 663 22.65 18.88 -22.24
N GLU A 664 22.51 19.85 -23.15
CA GLU A 664 21.59 19.67 -24.26
C GLU A 664 21.88 18.23 -24.68
N ALA A 665 21.03 17.30 -24.28
CA ALA A 665 21.24 15.90 -24.58
C ALA A 665 21.47 15.88 -26.08
N GLU A 666 22.62 15.38 -26.51
CA GLU A 666 22.84 15.17 -27.95
C GLU A 666 21.65 14.31 -28.35
N ILE A 667 20.70 14.93 -29.05
CA ILE A 667 19.48 14.27 -29.48
C ILE A 667 19.96 13.08 -30.26
N ILE A 668 19.83 11.89 -29.68
CA ILE A 668 20.28 10.63 -30.31
C ILE A 668 19.31 10.39 -31.46
N THR A 669 19.58 11.01 -32.57
CA THR A 669 18.80 10.78 -33.80
C THR A 669 18.92 9.30 -34.20
N PRO A 670 17.95 8.72 -34.91
CA PRO A 670 18.02 7.33 -35.39
C PRO A 670 19.30 7.04 -36.20
N GLN A 671 19.87 8.05 -36.83
CA GLN A 671 21.12 7.96 -37.58
C GLN A 671 22.36 7.89 -36.69
N ASN A 672 22.38 8.61 -35.57
CA ASN A 672 23.44 8.57 -34.56
C ASN A 672 23.35 7.30 -33.72
N ARG A 673 22.15 6.69 -33.59
CA ARG A 673 21.90 5.44 -32.86
C ARG A 673 22.74 4.29 -33.42
N LEU A 674 22.79 4.12 -34.74
CA LEU A 674 23.55 3.06 -35.39
C LEU A 674 25.07 3.30 -35.26
N ALA A 675 25.50 4.57 -35.31
CA ALA A 675 26.90 4.96 -35.12
C ALA A 675 27.36 4.71 -33.69
N ASN A 676 26.55 5.08 -32.69
CA ASN A 676 26.86 4.84 -31.28
C ASN A 676 26.86 3.36 -30.92
N LEU A 677 25.92 2.57 -31.46
CA LEU A 677 25.92 1.10 -31.31
C LEU A 677 27.16 0.46 -31.95
N LYS A 678 27.55 0.90 -33.14
CA LYS A 678 28.80 0.45 -33.80
C LYS A 678 30.04 0.84 -33.00
N ALA A 679 30.09 2.04 -32.46
CA ALA A 679 31.21 2.50 -31.64
C ALA A 679 31.33 1.71 -30.33
N LEU A 680 30.20 1.36 -29.70
CA LEU A 680 30.14 0.48 -28.52
C LEU A 680 30.60 -0.95 -28.81
N LEU A 681 30.22 -1.47 -29.98
CA LEU A 681 30.63 -2.82 -30.40
C LEU A 681 32.13 -2.88 -30.81
N GLN A 682 32.74 -1.75 -31.15
CA GLN A 682 34.16 -1.63 -31.54
C GLN A 682 35.09 -1.36 -30.34
N LYS A 683 34.57 -1.04 -29.15
CA LYS A 683 35.41 -0.90 -27.96
C LYS A 683 36.00 -2.28 -27.59
N PRO A 684 37.33 -2.39 -27.44
CA PRO A 684 37.96 -3.64 -27.06
C PRO A 684 37.42 -4.10 -25.71
N ARG A 685 37.08 -5.37 -25.62
CA ARG A 685 36.68 -6.01 -24.36
C ARG A 685 37.79 -5.80 -23.34
N PRO A 686 37.53 -5.36 -22.12
CA PRO A 686 38.56 -5.39 -21.06
C PRO A 686 39.04 -6.83 -20.92
N GLY A 687 40.30 -7.05 -21.25
CA GLY A 687 40.91 -8.38 -21.25
C GLY A 687 40.86 -9.01 -19.86
N ASN A 688 40.58 -10.30 -19.82
CA ASN A 688 40.93 -11.14 -18.72
C ASN A 688 42.45 -10.96 -18.48
N ALA A 689 42.84 -10.36 -17.36
CA ALA A 689 44.19 -10.38 -16.90
C ALA A 689 44.50 -11.84 -16.59
N ASP A 690 45.45 -12.40 -17.35
CA ASP A 690 46.00 -13.74 -17.16
C ASP A 690 46.42 -13.96 -15.71
N LEU A 691 45.75 -14.89 -15.05
CA LEU A 691 46.19 -15.53 -13.83
C LEU A 691 47.06 -16.74 -14.21
N THR A 692 48.25 -16.47 -14.74
CA THR A 692 49.35 -17.48 -14.80
C THR A 692 50.63 -16.83 -14.31
N THR A 693 50.83 -16.88 -13.02
CA THR A 693 52.16 -16.82 -12.43
C THR A 693 52.37 -18.07 -11.57
N GLU A 694 53.22 -18.94 -12.06
CA GLU A 694 53.77 -20.09 -11.34
C GLU A 694 54.45 -19.64 -10.02
N PRO A 695 54.47 -20.49 -8.98
CA PRO A 695 55.22 -20.18 -7.75
C PRO A 695 56.69 -20.47 -7.94
N GLU A 696 57.51 -19.44 -7.94
CA GLU A 696 58.96 -19.58 -7.78
C GLU A 696 59.31 -20.16 -6.39
N LYS A 697 60.05 -21.25 -6.42
CA LYS A 697 60.70 -21.88 -5.27
C LYS A 697 61.73 -20.92 -4.68
N LEU A 698 61.58 -20.59 -3.40
CA LEU A 698 62.69 -20.07 -2.60
C LEU A 698 63.19 -21.15 -1.60
N LYS A 699 64.47 -21.38 -1.63
CA LYS A 699 65.23 -22.21 -0.69
C LYS A 699 65.14 -21.65 0.73
#